data_1222c1fcdb5b942e41ae08e5352b3ed2
#
_entry.id   1222c1fcdb5b942e41ae08e5352b3ed2
#
_cell.length_a   1.000
_cell.length_b   1.000
_cell.length_c   1.000
_cell.angle_alpha   90.00
_cell.angle_beta   90.00
_cell.angle_gamma   90.00
#
_symmetry.space_group_name_H-M   'P 1'
#
loop_
_entity.id
_entity.type
_entity.pdbx_description
1 polymer ?
#
loop_
_entity_poly.entity_id
_entity_poly.type
_entity_poly.pdbx_seq_one_letter_code
_entity_poly.pdbx_strand_id
1 'polypeptide(L)'
;MSYLRFEKAVMTNLQESLRRELLRTNRSGAYSSSTLVDCNTRKYHGLLVVPVPELDDENHVLLSSLDCTVIQHGAEFNLGLHKYQGNAFSPNGHKYIREFDASLVPTTTYRVGGVVLKKEVIFHHYEDRILIRYTLVDAHSATTLRFRPFLAFRSVRQFTHENATASREYHEIDGGIKTCMYAGYPDLYMQFSKKNEFVFQPDWYRGVEYPKEQERGYASNEDLYVPGYFEMPIKKGESIVFSGSTSQIKTSSLKKLWDEEVEDRKPRDNFYNMLLCAAHQFHFRDRRSGTMEKIDKKDDRYLLAGYPWFKARARDTFIALPGLTLAIGEIDYFELVMRTAEKGLREFMEGKPLSVKIYEIEQPDVPLWCVWAIQQYVKEVGRDNGFKMYGKLLQDIVKYILDGGHPNLRLDDNGLLYSNGRDRAVTWMNSTANGRPVVPRSGYIVEFNALWYNALKFCASMAAEKGDTNGAEKLEEIAQKTKASFVDTFVNEYGYLLDYVDGNMMDWSVRPNMIFAVALDYSPLSQEQMKSVVDICTRELLTPKGLRSLSPKSGGYNPMYVGPQTQRDYAYHQGTAWPWLGGFYMEACLKLYKRSRLSFIERQLVGYEDEMDYHAIGTISELFDGNPPFHGRGAMSFAMNVAEILRTLKLIDKYSYQK
;
A
#
# COMPACT_ATOMS: atom_id res chain seq x y z
N MET A 1 -12.89 -5.22 -23.21
CA MET A 1 -12.55 -6.38 -22.37
C MET A 1 -12.65 -5.95 -20.92
N SER A 2 -13.16 -6.77 -20.02
CA SER A 2 -13.11 -6.48 -18.58
C SER A 2 -11.67 -6.75 -18.13
N TYR A 3 -10.99 -5.77 -17.55
CA TYR A 3 -9.58 -5.85 -17.13
C TYR A 3 -9.34 -6.90 -16.04
N LEU A 4 -10.31 -7.10 -15.13
CA LEU A 4 -10.15 -7.97 -13.96
C LEU A 4 -11.13 -9.16 -14.00
N ARG A 5 -11.30 -9.75 -15.17
CA ARG A 5 -12.12 -10.95 -15.39
C ARG A 5 -11.25 -12.14 -15.75
N PHE A 6 -11.37 -13.19 -14.95
CA PHE A 6 -10.60 -14.43 -15.07
C PHE A 6 -11.55 -15.60 -15.34
N GLU A 7 -11.33 -16.27 -16.45
CA GLU A 7 -12.14 -17.41 -16.87
C GLU A 7 -11.73 -18.72 -16.18
N LYS A 8 -12.54 -19.74 -16.35
CA LYS A 8 -12.36 -21.08 -15.77
C LYS A 8 -10.93 -21.59 -15.89
N ALA A 9 -10.27 -21.42 -17.03
CA ALA A 9 -8.90 -21.92 -17.26
C ALA A 9 -7.89 -21.37 -16.25
N VAL A 10 -7.99 -20.07 -15.88
CA VAL A 10 -7.16 -19.44 -14.86
C VAL A 10 -7.58 -19.88 -13.47
N MET A 11 -8.89 -19.88 -13.20
CA MET A 11 -9.42 -20.14 -11.85
C MET A 11 -9.19 -21.58 -11.39
N THR A 12 -9.26 -22.56 -12.29
CA THR A 12 -9.02 -23.97 -11.97
C THR A 12 -7.54 -24.38 -11.96
N ASN A 13 -6.67 -23.52 -12.48
CA ASN A 13 -5.22 -23.70 -12.42
C ASN A 13 -4.68 -23.06 -11.12
N LEU A 14 -4.35 -23.90 -10.12
CA LEU A 14 -3.87 -23.40 -8.82
C LEU A 14 -2.57 -22.60 -8.91
N GLN A 15 -1.68 -22.89 -9.86
CA GLN A 15 -0.47 -22.09 -10.05
C GLN A 15 -0.81 -20.67 -10.46
N GLU A 16 -1.84 -20.48 -11.27
CA GLU A 16 -2.30 -19.16 -11.74
C GLU A 16 -3.18 -18.45 -10.71
N SER A 17 -4.11 -19.15 -10.09
CA SER A 17 -5.10 -18.55 -9.18
C SER A 17 -4.54 -18.25 -7.79
N LEU A 18 -3.58 -19.04 -7.28
CA LEU A 18 -2.96 -18.82 -5.97
C LEU A 18 -1.90 -17.70 -5.96
N ARG A 19 -1.36 -17.34 -7.12
CA ARG A 19 -0.43 -16.21 -7.18
C ARG A 19 -1.14 -14.85 -7.22
N ARG A 20 -2.42 -14.83 -7.58
CA ARG A 20 -3.23 -13.61 -7.65
C ARG A 20 -3.95 -13.37 -6.34
N GLU A 21 -3.69 -12.22 -5.77
CA GLU A 21 -4.24 -11.81 -4.48
C GLU A 21 -5.16 -10.61 -4.65
N LEU A 22 -6.18 -10.49 -3.82
CA LEU A 22 -7.11 -9.36 -3.81
C LEU A 22 -7.16 -8.74 -2.42
N LEU A 23 -7.08 -7.42 -2.35
CA LEU A 23 -7.20 -6.62 -1.15
C LEU A 23 -8.54 -5.88 -1.13
N ARG A 24 -9.19 -5.87 0.04
CA ARG A 24 -10.36 -5.03 0.37
C ARG A 24 -10.10 -4.34 1.69
N THR A 25 -10.36 -3.06 1.79
CA THR A 25 -10.12 -2.28 3.02
C THR A 25 -11.37 -1.53 3.45
N ASN A 26 -11.47 -1.22 4.75
CA ASN A 26 -12.52 -0.37 5.27
C ASN A 26 -12.10 1.09 5.49
N ARG A 27 -10.90 1.46 5.10
CA ARG A 27 -10.32 2.80 5.33
C ARG A 27 -10.24 3.21 6.82
N SER A 28 -10.25 2.24 7.72
CA SER A 28 -10.10 2.42 9.18
C SER A 28 -9.17 1.38 9.80
N GLY A 29 -8.28 0.78 8.99
CA GLY A 29 -7.23 -0.14 9.41
C GLY A 29 -7.58 -1.62 9.27
N ALA A 30 -8.85 -1.98 9.17
CA ALA A 30 -9.23 -3.36 8.88
C ALA A 30 -9.19 -3.66 7.37
N TYR A 31 -8.94 -4.93 7.05
CA TYR A 31 -8.90 -5.39 5.67
C TYR A 31 -9.36 -6.85 5.54
N SER A 32 -9.62 -7.24 4.31
CA SER A 32 -9.77 -8.62 3.88
C SER A 32 -8.82 -8.88 2.72
N SER A 33 -8.07 -9.95 2.78
CA SER A 33 -7.17 -10.36 1.70
C SER A 33 -7.11 -11.86 1.60
N SER A 34 -7.13 -12.36 0.38
CA SER A 34 -6.93 -13.77 0.03
C SER A 34 -6.56 -13.91 -1.44
N THR A 35 -6.36 -15.13 -1.92
CA THR A 35 -6.22 -15.42 -3.35
C THR A 35 -7.59 -15.38 -4.06
N LEU A 36 -7.58 -15.40 -5.39
CA LEU A 36 -8.84 -15.39 -6.19
C LEU A 36 -9.75 -16.60 -5.93
N VAL A 37 -9.18 -17.69 -5.43
CA VAL A 37 -9.91 -18.93 -5.10
C VAL A 37 -10.16 -19.08 -3.59
N ASP A 38 -10.02 -18.00 -2.83
CA ASP A 38 -10.19 -17.93 -1.37
C ASP A 38 -9.31 -18.91 -0.58
N CYS A 39 -8.21 -19.40 -1.14
CA CYS A 39 -7.20 -20.18 -0.45
C CYS A 39 -6.14 -19.26 0.16
N ASN A 40 -6.06 -19.21 1.46
CA ASN A 40 -5.08 -18.36 2.15
C ASN A 40 -3.66 -18.91 1.97
N THR A 41 -2.73 -18.08 1.52
CA THR A 41 -1.33 -18.44 1.27
C THR A 41 -0.33 -17.70 2.15
N ARG A 42 -0.79 -16.69 2.89
CA ARG A 42 -0.01 -15.85 3.80
C ARG A 42 -0.64 -15.80 5.18
N LYS A 43 0.17 -15.64 6.23
CA LYS A 43 -0.33 -15.38 7.60
C LYS A 43 -1.15 -14.09 7.71
N TYR A 44 -0.97 -13.16 6.78
CA TYR A 44 -1.72 -11.90 6.65
C TYR A 44 -3.09 -12.06 5.99
N HIS A 45 -3.36 -13.19 5.34
CA HIS A 45 -4.65 -13.46 4.71
C HIS A 45 -5.73 -13.74 5.75
N GLY A 46 -6.91 -13.26 5.48
CA GLY A 46 -8.11 -13.48 6.27
C GLY A 46 -9.31 -12.78 5.66
N LEU A 47 -10.50 -13.30 5.96
CA LEU A 47 -11.76 -12.72 5.52
C LEU A 47 -12.12 -11.49 6.35
N LEU A 48 -11.79 -11.49 7.66
CA LEU A 48 -11.92 -10.34 8.55
C LEU A 48 -10.64 -10.19 9.37
N VAL A 49 -9.84 -9.18 9.05
CA VAL A 49 -8.60 -8.83 9.72
C VAL A 49 -8.72 -7.41 10.26
N VAL A 50 -8.64 -7.25 11.57
CA VAL A 50 -8.98 -6.00 12.26
C VAL A 50 -7.85 -5.54 13.19
N PRO A 51 -7.66 -4.22 13.41
CA PRO A 51 -6.82 -3.73 14.49
C PRO A 51 -7.49 -4.03 15.84
N VAL A 52 -6.70 -4.49 16.81
CA VAL A 52 -7.16 -4.71 18.20
C VAL A 52 -6.24 -3.94 19.15
N PRO A 53 -6.43 -2.62 19.28
CA PRO A 53 -5.55 -1.73 20.05
C PRO A 53 -5.44 -2.08 21.53
N GLU A 54 -6.40 -2.84 22.04
CA GLU A 54 -6.41 -3.34 23.42
C GLU A 54 -5.33 -4.41 23.66
N LEU A 55 -4.88 -5.10 22.60
CA LEU A 55 -3.84 -6.12 22.68
C LEU A 55 -2.47 -5.58 22.28
N ASP A 56 -2.39 -4.97 21.11
CA ASP A 56 -1.14 -4.43 20.56
C ASP A 56 -1.43 -3.48 19.37
N ASP A 57 -0.38 -3.02 18.69
CA ASP A 57 -0.49 -2.13 17.52
C ASP A 57 -0.56 -2.90 16.18
N GLU A 58 -0.85 -4.19 16.22
CA GLU A 58 -0.95 -5.04 15.02
C GLU A 58 -2.41 -5.32 14.62
N ASN A 59 -2.58 -5.80 13.40
CA ASN A 59 -3.85 -6.37 12.97
C ASN A 59 -3.98 -7.84 13.41
N HIS A 60 -5.20 -8.29 13.62
CA HIS A 60 -5.53 -9.63 14.05
C HIS A 60 -6.54 -10.29 13.12
N VAL A 61 -6.29 -11.54 12.75
CA VAL A 61 -7.22 -12.35 11.96
C VAL A 61 -8.27 -12.92 12.91
N LEU A 62 -9.51 -12.49 12.82
CA LEU A 62 -10.63 -13.06 13.57
C LEU A 62 -11.29 -14.19 12.77
N LEU A 63 -11.73 -13.90 11.54
CA LEU A 63 -12.34 -14.84 10.61
C LEU A 63 -11.36 -15.08 9.45
N SER A 64 -10.81 -16.29 9.39
CA SER A 64 -9.87 -16.69 8.35
C SER A 64 -10.57 -16.91 7.02
N SER A 65 -11.67 -17.69 7.01
CA SER A 65 -12.48 -17.98 5.83
C SER A 65 -13.91 -18.39 6.21
N LEU A 66 -14.80 -18.44 5.21
CA LEU A 66 -16.15 -18.94 5.32
C LEU A 66 -16.40 -19.89 4.15
N ASP A 67 -16.36 -21.19 4.42
CA ASP A 67 -16.63 -22.21 3.41
C ASP A 67 -18.13 -22.34 3.17
N CYS A 68 -18.54 -22.40 1.90
CA CYS A 68 -19.91 -22.65 1.49
C CYS A 68 -20.01 -24.06 0.88
N THR A 69 -21.00 -24.83 1.31
CA THR A 69 -21.36 -26.13 0.72
C THR A 69 -22.75 -26.04 0.11
N VAL A 70 -22.87 -26.45 -1.16
CA VAL A 70 -24.16 -26.60 -1.85
C VAL A 70 -24.66 -28.01 -1.62
N ILE A 71 -25.88 -28.16 -1.14
CA ILE A 71 -26.52 -29.46 -0.85
C ILE A 71 -27.75 -29.62 -1.75
N GLN A 72 -27.77 -30.69 -2.55
CA GLN A 72 -28.88 -31.08 -3.40
C GLN A 72 -29.06 -32.61 -3.37
N HIS A 73 -30.28 -33.09 -3.19
CA HIS A 73 -30.60 -34.53 -3.19
C HIS A 73 -29.70 -35.36 -2.27
N GLY A 74 -29.25 -34.78 -1.15
CA GLY A 74 -28.31 -35.42 -0.22
C GLY A 74 -26.86 -35.43 -0.65
N ALA A 75 -26.55 -34.94 -1.85
CA ALA A 75 -25.15 -34.73 -2.29
C ALA A 75 -24.62 -33.38 -1.81
N GLU A 76 -23.41 -33.36 -1.26
CA GLU A 76 -22.73 -32.21 -0.73
C GLU A 76 -21.56 -31.77 -1.63
N PHE A 77 -21.54 -30.50 -2.04
CA PHE A 77 -20.50 -29.91 -2.86
C PHE A 77 -19.86 -28.75 -2.11
N ASN A 78 -18.73 -29.00 -1.48
CA ASN A 78 -17.98 -27.97 -0.76
C ASN A 78 -17.19 -27.10 -1.74
N LEU A 79 -17.42 -25.78 -1.68
CA LEU A 79 -16.80 -24.78 -2.56
C LEU A 79 -15.51 -24.19 -1.97
N GLY A 80 -15.13 -24.58 -0.75
CA GLY A 80 -13.91 -24.14 -0.07
C GLY A 80 -12.63 -24.70 -0.70
N LEU A 81 -11.51 -24.10 -0.34
CA LEU A 81 -10.17 -24.56 -0.74
C LEU A 81 -9.15 -24.20 0.34
N HIS A 82 -8.52 -25.20 0.93
CA HIS A 82 -7.41 -25.04 1.88
C HIS A 82 -6.23 -25.90 1.48
N LYS A 83 -5.01 -25.39 1.69
CA LYS A 83 -3.80 -26.17 1.56
C LYS A 83 -3.43 -26.76 2.91
N TYR A 84 -3.18 -28.06 2.94
CA TYR A 84 -2.72 -28.79 4.12
C TYR A 84 -1.30 -29.29 3.95
N GLN A 85 -0.66 -29.70 5.04
CA GLN A 85 0.66 -30.33 5.02
C GLN A 85 0.70 -31.52 4.05
N GLY A 86 1.88 -31.77 3.46
CA GLY A 86 2.05 -32.82 2.46
C GLY A 86 1.56 -32.45 1.05
N ASN A 87 1.44 -31.16 0.76
CA ASN A 87 1.01 -30.62 -0.54
C ASN A 87 -0.43 -31.04 -0.94
N ALA A 88 -1.28 -31.28 0.03
CA ALA A 88 -2.68 -31.64 -0.17
C ALA A 88 -3.58 -30.40 -0.21
N PHE A 89 -4.52 -30.37 -1.15
CA PHE A 89 -5.58 -29.37 -1.22
C PHE A 89 -6.93 -30.04 -0.94
N SER A 90 -7.68 -29.51 0.04
CA SER A 90 -8.99 -30.02 0.41
C SER A 90 -9.82 -28.92 1.07
N PRO A 91 -11.14 -28.86 0.77
CA PRO A 91 -11.79 -29.46 -0.37
C PRO A 91 -11.29 -28.87 -1.70
N ASN A 92 -11.81 -29.33 -2.83
CA ASN A 92 -11.36 -28.88 -4.16
C ASN A 92 -12.37 -27.94 -4.83
N GLY A 93 -12.92 -26.99 -4.11
CA GLY A 93 -13.99 -26.10 -4.56
C GLY A 93 -13.64 -25.24 -5.80
N HIS A 94 -12.35 -24.93 -6.00
CA HIS A 94 -11.88 -24.20 -7.18
C HIS A 94 -12.27 -24.87 -8.50
N LYS A 95 -12.44 -26.19 -8.55
CA LYS A 95 -12.87 -26.94 -9.75
C LYS A 95 -14.28 -26.58 -10.23
N TYR A 96 -15.10 -26.05 -9.34
CA TYR A 96 -16.47 -25.61 -9.66
C TYR A 96 -16.55 -24.17 -10.16
N ILE A 97 -15.47 -23.38 -10.05
CA ILE A 97 -15.44 -21.99 -10.49
C ILE A 97 -15.51 -21.93 -12.00
N ARG A 98 -16.37 -21.06 -12.52
CA ARG A 98 -16.52 -20.72 -13.95
C ARG A 98 -15.79 -19.48 -14.32
N GLU A 99 -15.93 -18.44 -13.51
CA GLU A 99 -15.28 -17.16 -13.69
C GLU A 99 -15.14 -16.42 -12.37
N PHE A 100 -14.22 -15.51 -12.34
CA PHE A 100 -14.07 -14.48 -11.32
C PHE A 100 -14.05 -13.12 -12.01
N ASP A 101 -14.82 -12.16 -11.50
CA ASP A 101 -14.88 -10.79 -12.05
C ASP A 101 -14.78 -9.78 -10.89
N ALA A 102 -13.77 -8.91 -10.93
CA ALA A 102 -13.55 -7.85 -9.96
C ALA A 102 -13.77 -6.44 -10.55
N SER A 103 -14.48 -6.32 -11.66
CA SER A 103 -14.71 -5.04 -12.34
C SER A 103 -15.43 -4.02 -11.46
N LEU A 104 -16.43 -4.44 -10.69
CA LEU A 104 -17.13 -3.57 -9.73
C LEU A 104 -17.09 -4.19 -8.33
N VAL A 105 -17.80 -5.30 -8.14
CA VAL A 105 -17.79 -6.11 -6.91
C VAL A 105 -17.08 -7.41 -7.22
N PRO A 106 -16.06 -7.80 -6.45
CA PRO A 106 -15.41 -9.09 -6.64
C PRO A 106 -16.42 -10.23 -6.54
N THR A 107 -16.65 -10.92 -7.65
CA THR A 107 -17.71 -11.92 -7.86
C THR A 107 -17.13 -13.23 -8.36
N THR A 108 -17.37 -14.31 -7.66
CA THR A 108 -17.04 -15.67 -8.09
C THR A 108 -18.32 -16.39 -8.52
N THR A 109 -18.33 -16.94 -9.73
CA THR A 109 -19.45 -17.74 -10.25
C THR A 109 -19.08 -19.22 -10.21
N TYR A 110 -19.84 -20.01 -9.46
CA TYR A 110 -19.71 -21.47 -9.35
C TYR A 110 -20.78 -22.16 -10.17
N ARG A 111 -20.44 -23.34 -10.73
CA ARG A 111 -21.40 -24.26 -11.33
C ARG A 111 -21.12 -25.68 -10.85
N VAL A 112 -22.08 -26.26 -10.13
CA VAL A 112 -21.95 -27.56 -9.50
C VAL A 112 -23.33 -28.21 -9.37
N GLY A 113 -23.45 -29.54 -9.67
CA GLY A 113 -24.69 -30.29 -9.45
C GLY A 113 -25.93 -29.71 -10.14
N GLY A 114 -25.80 -29.03 -11.27
CA GLY A 114 -26.90 -28.30 -11.94
C GLY A 114 -27.27 -26.96 -11.32
N VAL A 115 -26.49 -26.50 -10.33
CA VAL A 115 -26.65 -25.19 -9.67
C VAL A 115 -25.68 -24.19 -10.26
N VAL A 116 -26.12 -22.94 -10.42
CA VAL A 116 -25.25 -21.76 -10.64
C VAL A 116 -25.39 -20.85 -9.43
N LEU A 117 -24.31 -20.68 -8.69
CA LEU A 117 -24.22 -19.84 -7.50
C LEU A 117 -23.22 -18.70 -7.72
N LYS A 118 -23.62 -17.47 -7.42
CA LYS A 118 -22.70 -16.32 -7.34
C LYS A 118 -22.36 -16.00 -5.90
N LYS A 119 -21.08 -15.75 -5.63
CA LYS A 119 -20.54 -15.23 -4.38
C LYS A 119 -19.93 -13.87 -4.66
N GLU A 120 -20.41 -12.83 -4.00
CA GLU A 120 -19.93 -11.45 -4.12
C GLU A 120 -19.42 -10.99 -2.76
N VAL A 121 -18.27 -10.32 -2.72
CA VAL A 121 -17.61 -9.95 -1.44
C VAL A 121 -17.25 -8.48 -1.44
N ILE A 122 -17.71 -7.76 -0.42
CA ILE A 122 -17.33 -6.35 -0.17
C ILE A 122 -16.93 -6.17 1.28
N PHE A 123 -16.05 -5.20 1.55
CA PHE A 123 -15.78 -4.71 2.88
C PHE A 123 -16.52 -3.39 3.08
N HIS A 124 -17.25 -3.26 4.17
CA HIS A 124 -17.99 -2.04 4.50
C HIS A 124 -17.03 -0.88 4.78
N HIS A 125 -17.31 0.31 4.26
CA HIS A 125 -16.52 1.49 4.54
C HIS A 125 -16.65 1.91 6.02
N TYR A 126 -15.51 2.15 6.66
CA TYR A 126 -15.40 2.63 8.05
C TYR A 126 -15.91 1.70 9.16
N GLU A 127 -16.45 0.52 8.84
CA GLU A 127 -16.78 -0.51 9.84
C GLU A 127 -15.89 -1.75 9.69
N ASP A 128 -15.67 -2.50 10.80
CA ASP A 128 -15.03 -3.81 10.77
C ASP A 128 -16.04 -4.88 10.38
N ARG A 129 -16.52 -4.77 9.13
CA ARG A 129 -17.61 -5.60 8.60
C ARG A 129 -17.31 -6.08 7.19
N ILE A 130 -17.19 -7.38 7.05
CA ILE A 130 -17.20 -8.04 5.75
C ILE A 130 -18.64 -8.44 5.40
N LEU A 131 -19.07 -8.15 4.19
CA LEU A 131 -20.36 -8.55 3.64
C LEU A 131 -20.13 -9.50 2.47
N ILE A 132 -20.87 -10.62 2.47
CA ILE A 132 -20.83 -11.59 1.38
C ILE A 132 -22.27 -11.86 0.93
N ARG A 133 -22.55 -11.62 -0.35
CA ARG A 133 -23.83 -11.98 -0.95
C ARG A 133 -23.72 -13.27 -1.76
N TYR A 134 -24.57 -14.22 -1.45
CA TYR A 134 -24.73 -15.45 -2.20
C TYR A 134 -26.06 -15.40 -2.95
N THR A 135 -26.03 -15.54 -4.28
CA THR A 135 -27.22 -15.53 -5.14
C THR A 135 -27.32 -16.84 -5.89
N LEU A 136 -28.44 -17.56 -5.69
CA LEU A 136 -28.74 -18.78 -6.45
C LEU A 136 -29.32 -18.36 -7.82
N VAL A 137 -28.46 -18.29 -8.83
CA VAL A 137 -28.82 -17.82 -10.17
C VAL A 137 -29.68 -18.86 -10.89
N ASP A 138 -29.30 -20.12 -10.79
CA ASP A 138 -30.02 -21.23 -11.40
C ASP A 138 -29.96 -22.49 -10.55
N ALA A 139 -31.06 -23.20 -10.47
CA ALA A 139 -31.17 -24.51 -9.84
C ALA A 139 -32.44 -25.25 -10.35
N HIS A 140 -32.33 -26.56 -10.52
CA HIS A 140 -33.44 -27.41 -10.99
C HIS A 140 -34.16 -28.14 -9.86
N SER A 141 -33.66 -28.05 -8.63
CA SER A 141 -34.21 -28.74 -7.45
C SER A 141 -33.99 -27.92 -6.18
N ALA A 142 -34.61 -28.36 -5.08
CA ALA A 142 -34.42 -27.78 -3.76
C ALA A 142 -32.93 -27.75 -3.39
N THR A 143 -32.45 -26.58 -2.96
CA THR A 143 -31.05 -26.34 -2.66
C THR A 143 -30.94 -25.81 -1.24
N THR A 144 -29.98 -26.33 -0.48
CA THR A 144 -29.58 -25.82 0.83
C THR A 144 -28.15 -25.37 0.77
N LEU A 145 -27.83 -24.23 1.42
CA LEU A 145 -26.48 -23.77 1.63
C LEU A 145 -26.07 -24.02 3.08
N ARG A 146 -24.89 -24.60 3.25
CA ARG A 146 -24.23 -24.76 4.54
C ARG A 146 -22.99 -23.89 4.57
N PHE A 147 -22.81 -23.10 5.65
CA PHE A 147 -21.69 -22.20 5.82
C PHE A 147 -20.87 -22.58 7.05
N ARG A 148 -19.58 -22.83 6.85
CA ARG A 148 -18.64 -23.23 7.91
C ARG A 148 -17.59 -22.13 8.09
N PRO A 149 -17.62 -21.39 9.22
CA PRO A 149 -16.62 -20.35 9.51
C PRO A 149 -15.34 -20.96 10.10
N PHE A 150 -14.19 -20.51 9.64
CA PHE A 150 -12.87 -20.87 10.15
C PHE A 150 -12.31 -19.69 10.94
N LEU A 151 -12.12 -19.87 12.24
CA LEU A 151 -11.72 -18.83 13.17
C LEU A 151 -10.22 -18.96 13.51
N ALA A 152 -9.52 -17.82 13.64
CA ALA A 152 -8.11 -17.77 13.99
C ALA A 152 -7.86 -17.02 15.30
N PHE A 153 -8.41 -15.85 15.51
CA PHE A 153 -8.21 -14.98 16.68
C PHE A 153 -6.73 -14.87 17.06
N ARG A 154 -5.93 -14.40 16.11
CA ARG A 154 -4.47 -14.27 16.27
C ARG A 154 -3.93 -13.02 15.59
N SER A 155 -2.76 -12.55 16.09
CA SER A 155 -2.00 -11.52 15.37
C SER A 155 -1.61 -12.00 13.96
N VAL A 156 -1.54 -11.08 13.00
CA VAL A 156 -1.00 -11.36 11.65
C VAL A 156 0.48 -11.74 11.68
N ARG A 157 1.17 -11.60 12.81
CA ARG A 157 2.59 -11.94 12.98
C ARG A 157 2.82 -13.39 13.39
N GLN A 158 1.79 -14.06 13.94
CA GLN A 158 1.91 -15.40 14.54
C GLN A 158 0.89 -16.34 13.94
N PHE A 159 1.12 -17.64 14.15
CA PHE A 159 0.12 -18.69 13.91
C PHE A 159 -0.37 -19.26 15.23
N THR A 160 -1.59 -19.80 15.22
CA THR A 160 -2.20 -20.46 16.37
C THR A 160 -2.37 -21.95 16.07
N HIS A 161 -2.19 -22.76 17.10
CA HIS A 161 -2.45 -24.20 17.05
C HIS A 161 -3.54 -24.56 18.06
N GLU A 162 -4.14 -25.73 17.90
CA GLU A 162 -5.12 -26.27 18.83
C GLU A 162 -4.61 -26.15 20.25
N ASN A 163 -5.43 -25.60 21.15
CA ASN A 163 -5.08 -25.40 22.54
C ASN A 163 -6.31 -25.44 23.44
N ALA A 164 -6.05 -25.67 24.74
CA ALA A 164 -7.11 -25.78 25.75
C ALA A 164 -7.66 -24.44 26.26
N THR A 165 -7.01 -23.31 25.92
CA THR A 165 -7.42 -21.97 26.37
C THR A 165 -8.43 -21.32 25.44
N ALA A 166 -8.61 -21.86 24.25
CA ALA A 166 -9.61 -21.37 23.28
C ALA A 166 -11.02 -21.63 23.81
N SER A 167 -11.79 -20.57 24.00
CA SER A 167 -13.20 -20.67 24.38
C SER A 167 -13.99 -21.29 23.23
N ARG A 168 -14.89 -22.22 23.56
CA ARG A 168 -15.85 -22.81 22.64
C ARG A 168 -17.25 -22.22 22.80
N GLU A 169 -17.39 -21.21 23.65
CA GLU A 169 -18.69 -20.58 23.93
C GLU A 169 -19.16 -19.76 22.72
N TYR A 170 -20.45 -19.79 22.51
CA TYR A 170 -21.16 -18.95 21.57
C TYR A 170 -22.49 -18.50 22.14
N HIS A 171 -23.03 -17.41 21.63
CA HIS A 171 -24.35 -16.92 21.99
C HIS A 171 -25.17 -16.72 20.72
N GLU A 172 -26.39 -17.20 20.74
CA GLU A 172 -27.34 -16.94 19.66
C GLU A 172 -27.75 -15.46 19.68
N ILE A 173 -27.83 -14.91 18.48
CA ILE A 173 -28.25 -13.53 18.23
C ILE A 173 -29.23 -13.48 17.05
N ASP A 174 -29.77 -12.29 16.73
CA ASP A 174 -30.61 -12.13 15.55
C ASP A 174 -29.89 -12.59 14.28
N GLY A 175 -30.40 -13.65 13.66
CA GLY A 175 -29.90 -14.22 12.41
C GLY A 175 -28.53 -14.87 12.45
N GLY A 176 -28.02 -15.27 13.62
CA GLY A 176 -26.72 -15.91 13.71
C GLY A 176 -26.20 -16.11 15.13
N ILE A 177 -24.86 -16.05 15.26
CA ILE A 177 -24.18 -16.19 16.56
C ILE A 177 -23.12 -15.10 16.76
N LYS A 178 -22.74 -14.90 18.02
CA LYS A 178 -21.48 -14.24 18.39
C LYS A 178 -20.59 -15.18 19.19
N THR A 179 -19.27 -15.04 19.03
CA THR A 179 -18.27 -15.83 19.74
C THR A 179 -16.98 -15.04 19.92
N CYS A 180 -16.18 -15.39 20.93
CA CYS A 180 -14.85 -14.86 21.15
C CYS A 180 -13.96 -15.99 21.68
N MET A 181 -12.82 -16.26 21.01
CA MET A 181 -11.96 -17.40 21.39
C MET A 181 -11.05 -17.10 22.57
N TYR A 182 -10.61 -15.85 22.74
CA TYR A 182 -9.64 -15.47 23.78
C TYR A 182 -9.99 -14.11 24.41
N ALA A 183 -9.71 -13.97 25.70
CA ALA A 183 -9.90 -12.70 26.41
C ALA A 183 -9.05 -11.56 25.79
N GLY A 184 -9.61 -10.37 25.77
CA GLY A 184 -9.00 -9.18 25.18
C GLY A 184 -9.31 -8.96 23.70
N TYR A 185 -9.85 -9.96 23.01
CA TYR A 185 -10.37 -9.81 21.65
C TYR A 185 -11.82 -9.26 21.66
N PRO A 186 -12.22 -8.56 20.59
CA PRO A 186 -13.62 -8.23 20.39
C PRO A 186 -14.44 -9.47 20.08
N ASP A 187 -15.76 -9.44 20.37
CA ASP A 187 -16.70 -10.44 19.89
C ASP A 187 -16.75 -10.47 18.35
N LEU A 188 -16.77 -11.64 17.76
CA LEU A 188 -17.05 -11.84 16.34
C LEU A 188 -18.54 -12.16 16.17
N TYR A 189 -19.26 -11.29 15.48
CA TYR A 189 -20.67 -11.44 15.12
C TYR A 189 -20.77 -12.02 13.71
N MET A 190 -21.45 -13.15 13.55
CA MET A 190 -21.69 -13.81 12.28
C MET A 190 -23.20 -13.91 12.06
N GLN A 191 -23.74 -13.12 11.14
CA GLN A 191 -25.19 -12.95 10.93
C GLN A 191 -25.57 -13.11 9.46
N PHE A 192 -26.76 -13.62 9.19
CA PHE A 192 -27.32 -13.75 7.84
C PHE A 192 -28.62 -12.95 7.71
N SER A 193 -28.89 -12.42 6.52
CA SER A 193 -30.14 -11.73 6.19
C SER A 193 -31.36 -12.66 6.09
N LYS A 194 -31.17 -13.93 6.28
CA LYS A 194 -32.18 -14.98 6.24
C LYS A 194 -32.12 -15.82 7.51
N LYS A 195 -33.31 -16.27 7.98
CA LYS A 195 -33.39 -17.21 9.07
C LYS A 195 -32.57 -18.47 8.74
N ASN A 196 -31.74 -18.89 9.66
CA ASN A 196 -30.84 -20.03 9.55
C ASN A 196 -30.89 -20.87 10.81
N GLU A 197 -30.37 -22.08 10.73
CA GLU A 197 -30.08 -22.96 11.84
C GLU A 197 -28.57 -22.99 12.05
N PHE A 198 -28.13 -22.79 13.31
CA PHE A 198 -26.75 -23.03 13.68
C PHE A 198 -26.61 -24.35 14.36
N VAL A 199 -25.77 -25.22 13.81
CA VAL A 199 -25.45 -26.54 14.37
C VAL A 199 -24.10 -26.47 15.03
N PHE A 200 -24.08 -26.57 16.36
CA PHE A 200 -22.84 -26.57 17.14
C PHE A 200 -22.11 -27.89 16.95
N GLN A 201 -21.01 -27.86 16.25
CA GLN A 201 -20.13 -28.99 15.96
C GLN A 201 -18.67 -28.54 15.97
N PRO A 202 -18.13 -28.29 17.19
CA PRO A 202 -16.79 -27.72 17.32
C PRO A 202 -15.70 -28.69 16.92
N ASP A 203 -14.77 -28.27 16.09
CA ASP A 203 -13.59 -29.04 15.70
C ASP A 203 -12.41 -28.12 15.36
N TRP A 204 -11.20 -28.68 15.37
CA TRP A 204 -9.99 -28.04 14.89
C TRP A 204 -9.56 -28.63 13.56
N TYR A 205 -9.39 -27.76 12.56
CA TYR A 205 -8.82 -28.12 11.27
C TYR A 205 -7.31 -27.90 11.32
N ARG A 206 -6.57 -29.01 11.43
CA ARG A 206 -5.16 -29.05 11.78
C ARG A 206 -4.28 -29.03 10.55
N GLY A 207 -3.11 -28.36 10.66
CA GLY A 207 -2.06 -28.37 9.64
C GLY A 207 -2.42 -27.63 8.36
N VAL A 208 -3.21 -26.55 8.45
CA VAL A 208 -3.42 -25.63 7.33
C VAL A 208 -2.09 -24.94 7.02
N GLU A 209 -1.66 -24.97 5.75
CA GLU A 209 -0.34 -24.52 5.31
C GLU A 209 -0.40 -23.25 4.46
N TYR A 210 0.56 -22.35 4.70
CA TYR A 210 0.72 -21.05 4.06
C TYR A 210 1.99 -21.04 3.21
N PRO A 211 1.94 -21.39 1.91
CA PRO A 211 3.14 -21.59 1.09
C PRO A 211 3.98 -20.33 0.93
N LYS A 212 3.38 -19.14 0.95
CA LYS A 212 4.13 -17.87 0.85
C LYS A 212 4.98 -17.59 2.09
N GLU A 213 4.58 -18.06 3.25
CA GLU A 213 5.40 -17.95 4.48
C GLU A 213 6.55 -18.96 4.43
N GLN A 214 6.31 -20.17 3.91
CA GLN A 214 7.35 -21.17 3.70
C GLN A 214 8.44 -20.67 2.72
N GLU A 215 8.04 -20.11 1.57
CA GLU A 215 8.96 -19.50 0.60
C GLU A 215 9.84 -18.40 1.23
N ARG A 216 9.34 -17.73 2.26
CA ARG A 216 10.02 -16.66 3.00
C ARG A 216 10.84 -17.15 4.19
N GLY A 217 10.87 -18.45 4.46
CA GLY A 217 11.62 -19.07 5.57
C GLY A 217 10.99 -18.87 6.94
N TYR A 218 9.68 -18.65 7.03
CA TYR A 218 8.94 -18.53 8.28
C TYR A 218 8.15 -19.80 8.61
N ALA A 219 7.67 -19.87 9.87
CA ALA A 219 6.62 -20.83 10.23
C ALA A 219 5.43 -20.65 9.25
N SER A 220 4.88 -21.77 8.79
CA SER A 220 3.96 -21.76 7.66
C SER A 220 2.69 -22.57 7.85
N ASN A 221 2.38 -23.04 9.06
CA ASN A 221 1.18 -23.81 9.35
C ASN A 221 0.49 -23.36 10.63
N GLU A 222 -0.82 -23.54 10.66
CA GLU A 222 -1.66 -23.31 11.83
C GLU A 222 -2.83 -24.30 11.89
N ASP A 223 -3.52 -24.31 13.03
CA ASP A 223 -4.79 -24.98 13.19
C ASP A 223 -5.89 -23.93 13.31
N LEU A 224 -7.00 -24.13 12.59
CA LEU A 224 -8.14 -23.22 12.58
C LEU A 224 -9.31 -23.84 13.34
N TYR A 225 -9.94 -23.07 14.21
CA TYR A 225 -11.10 -23.50 14.97
C TYR A 225 -12.39 -23.26 14.18
N VAL A 226 -13.26 -24.27 14.17
CA VAL A 226 -14.60 -24.20 13.56
C VAL A 226 -15.63 -24.50 14.64
N PRO A 227 -16.51 -23.56 15.04
CA PRO A 227 -17.51 -23.78 16.08
C PRO A 227 -18.68 -24.68 15.64
N GLY A 228 -18.86 -24.81 14.33
CA GLY A 228 -19.97 -25.52 13.73
C GLY A 228 -20.32 -24.96 12.37
N TYR A 229 -21.59 -25.02 11.98
CA TYR A 229 -22.02 -24.50 10.68
C TYR A 229 -23.43 -23.92 10.74
N PHE A 230 -23.75 -23.06 9.78
CA PHE A 230 -25.09 -22.55 9.54
C PHE A 230 -25.72 -23.26 8.34
N GLU A 231 -26.99 -23.59 8.41
CA GLU A 231 -27.75 -24.13 7.29
C GLU A 231 -29.00 -23.32 7.00
N MET A 232 -29.31 -23.17 5.72
CA MET A 232 -30.55 -22.56 5.27
C MET A 232 -30.88 -22.91 3.83
N PRO A 233 -32.19 -23.13 3.52
CA PRO A 233 -32.62 -23.32 2.14
C PRO A 233 -32.51 -22.04 1.34
N ILE A 234 -32.27 -22.17 0.04
CA ILE A 234 -32.24 -21.04 -0.90
C ILE A 234 -33.02 -21.38 -2.17
N LYS A 235 -33.78 -20.43 -2.70
CA LYS A 235 -34.57 -20.60 -3.92
C LYS A 235 -33.86 -19.92 -5.11
N LYS A 236 -34.14 -20.42 -6.31
CA LYS A 236 -33.69 -19.78 -7.55
C LYS A 236 -34.11 -18.31 -7.58
N GLY A 237 -33.16 -17.43 -7.91
CA GLY A 237 -33.31 -15.97 -7.89
C GLY A 237 -33.18 -15.32 -6.51
N GLU A 238 -33.06 -16.09 -5.43
CA GLU A 238 -32.91 -15.56 -4.08
C GLU A 238 -31.45 -15.20 -3.78
N SER A 239 -31.26 -14.12 -2.98
CA SER A 239 -29.97 -13.72 -2.44
C SER A 239 -29.98 -13.72 -0.92
N ILE A 240 -28.88 -14.18 -0.33
CA ILE A 240 -28.60 -14.17 1.11
C ILE A 240 -27.35 -13.34 1.33
N VAL A 241 -27.40 -12.42 2.30
CA VAL A 241 -26.24 -11.60 2.70
C VAL A 241 -25.73 -12.10 4.05
N PHE A 242 -24.46 -12.47 4.11
CA PHE A 242 -23.69 -12.74 5.33
C PHE A 242 -22.97 -11.49 5.80
N SER A 243 -22.92 -11.27 7.10
CA SER A 243 -22.11 -10.26 7.78
C SER A 243 -21.19 -10.91 8.81
N GLY A 244 -19.88 -10.78 8.65
CA GLY A 244 -18.89 -11.05 9.69
C GLY A 244 -18.34 -9.72 10.23
N SER A 245 -18.46 -9.44 11.53
CA SER A 245 -18.17 -8.12 12.06
C SER A 245 -17.77 -8.17 13.55
N THR A 246 -17.15 -7.08 14.03
CA THR A 246 -16.94 -6.82 15.47
C THR A 246 -18.13 -6.13 16.14
N SER A 247 -19.23 -5.89 15.41
CA SER A 247 -20.46 -5.28 15.92
C SER A 247 -21.69 -5.96 15.37
N GLN A 248 -22.75 -6.04 16.21
CA GLN A 248 -24.04 -6.59 15.82
C GLN A 248 -24.81 -5.63 14.91
N ILE A 249 -25.61 -6.16 14.00
CA ILE A 249 -26.53 -5.42 13.13
C ILE A 249 -27.91 -6.06 13.14
N LYS A 250 -28.96 -5.28 12.86
CA LYS A 250 -30.29 -5.84 12.58
C LYS A 250 -30.26 -6.57 11.23
N THR A 251 -30.57 -7.85 11.20
CA THR A 251 -30.47 -8.66 9.99
C THR A 251 -31.36 -8.20 8.85
N SER A 252 -32.50 -7.54 9.18
CA SER A 252 -33.42 -6.93 8.22
C SER A 252 -32.78 -5.78 7.42
N SER A 253 -31.71 -5.15 7.93
CA SER A 253 -31.02 -4.05 7.25
C SER A 253 -29.87 -4.51 6.35
N LEU A 254 -29.45 -5.78 6.41
CA LEU A 254 -28.26 -6.28 5.70
C LEU A 254 -28.36 -6.15 4.17
N LYS A 255 -29.54 -6.37 3.60
CA LYS A 255 -29.72 -6.23 2.14
C LYS A 255 -29.61 -4.76 1.71
N LYS A 256 -30.24 -3.86 2.47
CA LYS A 256 -30.15 -2.42 2.22
C LYS A 256 -28.72 -1.93 2.34
N LEU A 257 -28.02 -2.35 3.41
CA LEU A 257 -26.61 -2.00 3.62
C LEU A 257 -25.72 -2.49 2.45
N TRP A 258 -25.98 -3.69 1.94
CA TRP A 258 -25.30 -4.20 0.77
C TRP A 258 -25.50 -3.30 -0.45
N ASP A 259 -26.75 -2.93 -0.74
CA ASP A 259 -27.10 -2.12 -1.91
C ASP A 259 -26.47 -0.72 -1.83
N GLU A 260 -26.49 -0.07 -0.66
CA GLU A 260 -25.84 1.21 -0.40
C GLU A 260 -24.32 1.13 -0.63
N GLU A 261 -23.66 0.09 -0.13
CA GLU A 261 -22.22 -0.12 -0.34
C GLU A 261 -21.84 -0.39 -1.80
N VAL A 262 -22.70 -1.00 -2.57
CA VAL A 262 -22.48 -1.25 -4.01
C VAL A 262 -22.65 0.03 -4.82
N GLU A 263 -23.63 0.86 -4.47
CA GLU A 263 -23.93 2.13 -5.19
C GLU A 263 -22.74 3.11 -5.12
N ASP A 264 -22.03 3.13 -4.00
CA ASP A 264 -20.87 4.02 -3.81
C ASP A 264 -19.58 3.55 -4.53
N ARG A 265 -19.59 2.35 -5.15
CA ARG A 265 -18.40 1.77 -5.75
C ARG A 265 -18.15 2.27 -7.17
N LYS A 266 -16.88 2.53 -7.47
CA LYS A 266 -16.43 2.87 -8.83
C LYS A 266 -16.00 1.61 -9.58
N PRO A 267 -16.33 1.50 -10.88
CA PRO A 267 -15.88 0.37 -11.70
C PRO A 267 -14.35 0.42 -11.92
N ARG A 268 -13.73 -0.76 -12.02
CA ARG A 268 -12.32 -0.97 -12.40
C ARG A 268 -12.24 -1.38 -13.88
N ASP A 269 -12.78 -0.56 -14.75
CA ASP A 269 -12.98 -0.82 -16.17
C ASP A 269 -11.84 -0.32 -17.07
N ASN A 270 -10.90 0.43 -16.49
CA ASN A 270 -9.70 0.93 -17.15
C ASN A 270 -8.56 1.12 -16.14
N PHE A 271 -7.36 1.34 -16.65
CA PHE A 271 -6.15 1.47 -15.84
C PHE A 271 -6.24 2.61 -14.80
N TYR A 272 -6.74 3.78 -15.21
CA TYR A 272 -6.90 4.91 -14.30
C TYR A 272 -7.89 4.60 -13.16
N ASN A 273 -9.03 4.03 -13.47
CA ASN A 273 -10.03 3.67 -12.46
C ASN A 273 -9.54 2.58 -11.50
N MET A 274 -8.73 1.63 -11.97
CA MET A 274 -8.06 0.67 -11.08
C MET A 274 -7.12 1.38 -10.10
N LEU A 275 -6.27 2.29 -10.59
CA LEU A 275 -5.37 3.08 -9.74
C LEU A 275 -6.13 3.97 -8.77
N LEU A 276 -7.23 4.59 -9.19
CA LEU A 276 -8.11 5.39 -8.33
C LEU A 276 -8.69 4.55 -7.18
N CYS A 277 -9.19 3.36 -7.49
CA CYS A 277 -9.67 2.42 -6.46
C CYS A 277 -8.53 2.01 -5.50
N ALA A 278 -7.32 1.76 -6.02
CA ALA A 278 -6.15 1.45 -5.21
C ALA A 278 -5.73 2.64 -4.32
N ALA A 279 -5.77 3.86 -4.84
CA ALA A 279 -5.44 5.08 -4.08
C ALA A 279 -6.32 5.21 -2.83
N HIS A 280 -7.63 5.00 -2.98
CA HIS A 280 -8.56 5.08 -1.87
C HIS A 280 -8.35 3.99 -0.79
N GLN A 281 -7.68 2.88 -1.10
CA GLN A 281 -7.36 1.86 -0.11
C GLN A 281 -6.33 2.33 0.91
N PHE A 282 -5.46 3.28 0.56
CA PHE A 282 -4.45 3.82 1.47
C PHE A 282 -4.98 4.91 2.39
N HIS A 283 -6.14 5.48 2.11
CA HIS A 283 -6.79 6.44 2.99
C HIS A 283 -7.13 5.76 4.32
N PHE A 284 -6.74 6.39 5.43
CA PHE A 284 -6.92 5.82 6.76
C PHE A 284 -7.45 6.87 7.73
N ARG A 285 -8.50 6.50 8.48
CA ARG A 285 -9.08 7.26 9.59
C ARG A 285 -8.84 6.52 10.90
N ASP A 286 -8.23 7.17 11.88
CA ASP A 286 -8.11 6.58 13.22
C ASP A 286 -9.46 6.63 13.95
N ARG A 287 -9.92 5.49 14.46
CA ARG A 287 -11.20 5.32 15.14
C ARG A 287 -11.27 5.93 16.52
N ARG A 288 -10.14 6.23 17.13
CA ARG A 288 -10.10 6.79 18.49
C ARG A 288 -10.69 8.20 18.59
N SER A 289 -10.99 8.83 17.48
CA SER A 289 -11.42 10.21 17.37
C SER A 289 -12.94 10.42 17.27
N GLY A 290 -13.79 9.43 17.61
CA GLY A 290 -15.24 9.65 17.72
C GLY A 290 -16.15 8.56 17.14
N THR A 291 -17.43 8.64 17.47
CA THR A 291 -18.49 7.74 17.01
C THR A 291 -18.70 7.82 15.50
N MET A 292 -18.95 6.67 14.88
CA MET A 292 -19.02 6.43 13.42
C MET A 292 -20.07 7.27 12.65
N GLU A 293 -20.96 7.98 13.31
CA GLU A 293 -22.13 8.60 12.68
C GLU A 293 -21.89 9.94 11.96
N LYS A 294 -20.75 10.61 12.19
CA LYS A 294 -20.41 11.86 11.47
C LYS A 294 -18.92 11.93 11.18
N ILE A 295 -18.58 12.10 9.90
CA ILE A 295 -17.24 12.47 9.48
C ILE A 295 -16.96 13.88 10.03
N ASP A 296 -16.30 13.96 11.19
CA ASP A 296 -15.82 15.24 11.69
C ASP A 296 -14.56 15.63 10.90
N LYS A 297 -14.56 16.86 10.36
CA LYS A 297 -13.36 17.45 9.74
C LYS A 297 -12.18 17.55 10.72
N LYS A 298 -12.43 17.38 12.03
CA LYS A 298 -11.39 17.40 13.08
C LYS A 298 -10.68 16.06 13.28
N ASP A 299 -11.20 14.95 12.73
CA ASP A 299 -10.57 13.65 12.87
C ASP A 299 -9.20 13.59 12.18
N ASP A 300 -8.24 12.91 12.80
CA ASP A 300 -6.95 12.67 12.20
C ASP A 300 -7.08 11.75 10.97
N ARG A 301 -6.42 12.15 9.88
CA ARG A 301 -6.37 11.41 8.62
C ARG A 301 -4.94 11.08 8.27
N TYR A 302 -4.76 9.89 7.75
CA TYR A 302 -3.45 9.33 7.42
C TYR A 302 -3.45 8.70 6.03
N LEU A 303 -2.27 8.44 5.52
CA LEU A 303 -2.03 7.51 4.42
C LEU A 303 -1.22 6.32 4.96
N LEU A 304 -1.73 5.10 4.76
CA LEU A 304 -0.94 3.90 5.02
C LEU A 304 0.10 3.73 3.91
N ALA A 305 1.33 3.41 4.28
CA ALA A 305 2.42 3.25 3.30
C ALA A 305 2.23 2.01 2.41
N GLY A 306 1.53 0.99 2.90
CA GLY A 306 1.24 -0.21 2.11
C GLY A 306 0.60 -1.35 2.89
N TYR A 307 -0.04 -2.24 2.18
CA TYR A 307 -0.70 -3.42 2.74
C TYR A 307 0.11 -4.70 2.47
N PRO A 308 0.11 -5.66 3.42
CA PRO A 308 -0.71 -5.69 4.65
C PRO A 308 0.01 -5.25 5.94
N TRP A 309 1.28 -4.83 5.90
CA TRP A 309 2.09 -4.65 7.11
C TRP A 309 2.65 -3.26 7.37
N PHE A 310 2.55 -2.33 6.42
CA PHE A 310 3.03 -0.97 6.65
C PHE A 310 2.00 -0.11 7.37
N LYS A 311 2.52 0.77 8.22
CA LYS A 311 1.76 1.81 8.93
C LYS A 311 1.83 3.14 8.17
N ALA A 312 1.29 4.20 8.74
CA ALA A 312 1.51 5.55 8.24
C ALA A 312 2.94 5.99 8.58
N ARG A 313 3.80 6.14 7.58
CA ARG A 313 5.18 6.59 7.72
C ARG A 313 5.33 7.99 7.13
N ALA A 314 6.10 8.86 7.78
CA ALA A 314 6.18 10.27 7.41
C ALA A 314 6.73 10.48 5.99
N ARG A 315 7.86 9.85 5.64
CA ARG A 315 8.44 9.94 4.28
C ARG A 315 7.44 9.46 3.22
N ASP A 316 6.89 8.27 3.42
CA ASP A 316 5.93 7.66 2.49
C ASP A 316 4.68 8.53 2.33
N THR A 317 4.21 9.14 3.44
CA THR A 317 3.06 10.06 3.43
C THR A 317 3.36 11.26 2.54
N PHE A 318 4.46 11.98 2.75
CA PHE A 318 4.75 13.19 1.98
C PHE A 318 5.04 12.91 0.51
N ILE A 319 5.69 11.78 0.18
CA ILE A 319 5.94 11.39 -1.22
C ILE A 319 4.63 10.94 -1.90
N ALA A 320 3.80 10.15 -1.23
CA ALA A 320 2.59 9.60 -1.82
C ALA A 320 1.42 10.61 -1.87
N LEU A 321 1.37 11.56 -0.95
CA LEU A 321 0.24 12.46 -0.77
C LEU A 321 -0.17 13.21 -2.05
N PRO A 322 0.73 13.83 -2.83
CA PRO A 322 0.34 14.51 -4.07
C PRO A 322 -0.33 13.58 -5.08
N GLY A 323 0.20 12.37 -5.25
CA GLY A 323 -0.35 11.40 -6.20
C GLY A 323 -1.67 10.78 -5.78
N LEU A 324 -1.83 10.47 -4.47
CA LEU A 324 -3.04 9.83 -3.93
C LEU A 324 -4.19 10.82 -3.67
N THR A 325 -3.96 12.12 -3.84
CA THR A 325 -4.97 13.17 -3.59
C THR A 325 -5.04 14.20 -4.71
N LEU A 326 -4.01 15.02 -4.90
CA LEU A 326 -4.02 16.10 -5.91
C LEU A 326 -4.14 15.56 -7.34
N ALA A 327 -3.51 14.43 -7.64
CA ALA A 327 -3.56 13.85 -8.97
C ALA A 327 -4.96 13.33 -9.34
N ILE A 328 -5.77 13.01 -8.35
CA ILE A 328 -7.15 12.51 -8.52
C ILE A 328 -8.22 13.57 -8.19
N GLY A 329 -7.81 14.82 -7.93
CA GLY A 329 -8.70 15.95 -7.68
C GLY A 329 -9.25 16.06 -6.25
N GLU A 330 -8.68 15.34 -5.28
CA GLU A 330 -9.12 15.32 -3.88
C GLU A 330 -8.31 16.29 -3.01
N ILE A 331 -8.40 17.59 -3.30
CA ILE A 331 -7.67 18.65 -2.58
C ILE A 331 -8.02 18.65 -1.08
N ASP A 332 -9.29 18.52 -0.74
CA ASP A 332 -9.75 18.50 0.67
C ASP A 332 -9.09 17.36 1.46
N TYR A 333 -8.91 16.19 0.85
CA TYR A 333 -8.27 15.07 1.53
C TYR A 333 -6.76 15.30 1.71
N PHE A 334 -6.10 15.98 0.76
CA PHE A 334 -4.71 16.45 0.94
C PHE A 334 -4.60 17.30 2.21
N GLU A 335 -5.46 18.30 2.36
CA GLU A 335 -5.44 19.22 3.50
C GLU A 335 -5.70 18.51 4.83
N LEU A 336 -6.60 17.51 4.84
CA LEU A 336 -6.89 16.72 6.03
C LEU A 336 -5.69 15.88 6.48
N VAL A 337 -5.00 15.23 5.55
CA VAL A 337 -3.78 14.45 5.86
C VAL A 337 -2.63 15.38 6.26
N MET A 338 -2.45 16.48 5.52
CA MET A 338 -1.40 17.48 5.84
C MET A 338 -1.58 18.06 7.23
N ARG A 339 -2.81 18.35 7.67
CA ARG A 339 -3.07 18.84 9.03
C ARG A 339 -2.55 17.88 10.10
N THR A 340 -2.78 16.56 9.91
CA THR A 340 -2.28 15.53 10.83
C THR A 340 -0.77 15.40 10.76
N ALA A 341 -0.19 15.41 9.54
CA ALA A 341 1.25 15.31 9.33
C ALA A 341 2.00 16.55 9.84
N GLU A 342 1.47 17.76 9.60
CA GLU A 342 2.00 19.02 10.12
C GLU A 342 2.03 19.01 11.65
N LYS A 343 0.94 18.55 12.30
CA LYS A 343 0.88 18.44 13.76
C LYS A 343 2.03 17.59 14.29
N GLY A 344 2.23 16.39 13.75
CA GLY A 344 3.32 15.52 14.15
C GLY A 344 4.71 16.11 13.87
N LEU A 345 4.88 16.75 12.72
CA LEU A 345 6.16 17.39 12.37
C LEU A 345 6.49 18.55 13.30
N ARG A 346 5.50 19.38 13.67
CA ARG A 346 5.69 20.48 14.64
C ARG A 346 6.02 19.94 16.03
N GLU A 347 5.29 18.92 16.50
CA GLU A 347 5.58 18.27 17.79
C GLU A 347 7.03 17.74 17.82
N PHE A 348 7.48 17.10 16.74
CA PHE A 348 8.86 16.65 16.61
C PHE A 348 9.87 17.82 16.62
N MET A 349 9.67 18.85 15.82
CA MET A 349 10.56 20.02 15.77
C MET A 349 10.65 20.77 17.11
N GLU A 350 9.60 20.73 17.92
CA GLU A 350 9.51 21.35 19.24
C GLU A 350 9.99 20.42 20.36
N GLY A 351 10.41 19.18 20.06
CA GLY A 351 10.85 18.18 21.03
C GLY A 351 9.72 17.66 21.93
N LYS A 352 8.46 17.73 21.47
CA LYS A 352 7.28 17.26 22.18
C LYS A 352 6.97 15.79 21.86
N PRO A 353 6.31 15.06 22.77
CA PRO A 353 5.78 13.74 22.47
C PRO A 353 4.77 13.80 21.33
N LEU A 354 4.82 12.82 20.43
CA LEU A 354 3.88 12.76 19.31
C LEU A 354 2.47 12.37 19.79
N SER A 355 1.48 13.16 19.40
CA SER A 355 0.07 12.90 19.64
C SER A 355 -0.63 12.22 18.46
N VAL A 356 0.06 12.07 17.34
CA VAL A 356 -0.40 11.43 16.10
C VAL A 356 0.34 10.14 15.83
N LYS A 357 -0.27 9.22 15.05
CA LYS A 357 0.29 7.91 14.72
C LYS A 357 1.03 7.93 13.38
N ILE A 358 2.03 8.79 13.26
CA ILE A 358 2.92 8.82 12.10
C ILE A 358 4.30 8.36 12.56
N TYR A 359 4.77 7.27 11.95
CA TYR A 359 6.05 6.66 12.27
C TYR A 359 7.18 7.29 11.46
N GLU A 360 8.40 7.19 11.98
CA GLU A 360 9.64 7.62 11.31
C GLU A 360 9.67 9.13 10.96
N ILE A 361 8.99 9.97 11.76
CA ILE A 361 8.94 11.42 11.54
C ILE A 361 10.29 12.10 11.81
N GLU A 362 11.14 11.45 12.58
CA GLU A 362 12.49 11.88 12.94
C GLU A 362 13.53 11.64 11.83
N GLN A 363 13.14 11.05 10.70
CA GLN A 363 14.06 10.82 9.60
C GLN A 363 14.52 12.15 8.96
N PRO A 364 15.83 12.27 8.60
CA PRO A 364 16.40 13.55 8.21
C PRO A 364 15.78 14.19 6.96
N ASP A 365 15.30 13.40 6.03
CA ASP A 365 14.71 13.87 4.77
C ASP A 365 13.21 14.21 4.87
N VAL A 366 12.55 13.87 5.98
CA VAL A 366 11.11 14.11 6.18
C VAL A 366 10.74 15.60 6.05
N PRO A 367 11.42 16.56 6.68
CA PRO A 367 11.11 17.97 6.51
C PRO A 367 11.25 18.44 5.05
N LEU A 368 12.23 17.88 4.32
CA LEU A 368 12.47 18.23 2.92
C LEU A 368 11.37 17.69 1.99
N TRP A 369 10.90 16.48 2.22
CA TRP A 369 9.77 15.92 1.51
C TRP A 369 8.45 16.62 1.85
N CYS A 370 8.29 17.13 3.07
CA CYS A 370 7.16 17.99 3.42
C CYS A 370 7.12 19.26 2.56
N VAL A 371 8.27 19.94 2.39
CA VAL A 371 8.38 21.09 1.50
C VAL A 371 8.01 20.75 0.06
N TRP A 372 8.48 19.61 -0.45
CA TRP A 372 8.12 19.16 -1.80
C TRP A 372 6.62 18.87 -1.94
N ALA A 373 5.99 18.21 -0.97
CA ALA A 373 4.55 17.97 -0.99
C ALA A 373 3.73 19.25 -1.02
N ILE A 374 4.11 20.25 -0.21
CA ILE A 374 3.51 21.59 -0.21
C ILE A 374 3.73 22.28 -1.56
N GLN A 375 4.90 22.14 -2.17
CA GLN A 375 5.18 22.69 -3.49
C GLN A 375 4.24 22.11 -4.55
N GLN A 376 3.91 20.80 -4.50
CA GLN A 376 2.92 20.21 -5.40
C GLN A 376 1.51 20.76 -5.13
N TYR A 377 1.13 20.97 -3.87
CA TYR A 377 -0.14 21.58 -3.50
C TYR A 377 -0.25 23.01 -4.03
N VAL A 378 0.79 23.83 -3.88
CA VAL A 378 0.84 25.20 -4.40
C VAL A 378 0.66 25.26 -5.92
N LYS A 379 1.18 24.28 -6.65
CA LYS A 379 0.96 24.17 -8.11
C LYS A 379 -0.50 23.93 -8.48
N GLU A 380 -1.24 23.25 -7.60
CA GLU A 380 -2.64 22.88 -7.84
C GLU A 380 -3.61 24.01 -7.47
N VAL A 381 -3.42 24.61 -6.29
CA VAL A 381 -4.35 25.64 -5.76
C VAL A 381 -3.96 27.07 -6.06
N GLY A 382 -2.79 27.27 -6.66
CA GLY A 382 -2.18 28.59 -6.88
C GLY A 382 -1.34 29.08 -5.71
N ARG A 383 -0.41 29.98 -6.00
CA ARG A 383 0.61 30.46 -5.05
C ARG A 383 0.02 31.19 -3.86
N ASP A 384 -0.94 32.12 -4.08
CA ASP A 384 -1.57 32.89 -3.01
C ASP A 384 -2.25 32.00 -1.98
N ASN A 385 -3.08 31.05 -2.44
CA ASN A 385 -3.80 30.12 -1.56
C ASN A 385 -2.84 29.16 -0.85
N GLY A 386 -1.87 28.61 -1.58
CA GLY A 386 -0.92 27.67 -1.01
C GLY A 386 0.00 28.30 0.02
N PHE A 387 0.51 29.52 -0.24
CA PHE A 387 1.35 30.24 0.72
C PHE A 387 0.56 30.78 1.91
N LYS A 388 -0.71 31.13 1.73
CA LYS A 388 -1.61 31.47 2.85
C LYS A 388 -1.79 30.26 3.79
N MET A 389 -1.95 29.07 3.24
CA MET A 389 -2.17 27.84 4.00
C MET A 389 -0.90 27.36 4.71
N TYR A 390 0.21 27.20 3.98
CA TYR A 390 1.41 26.54 4.47
C TYR A 390 2.66 27.41 4.55
N GLY A 391 2.57 28.71 4.24
CA GLY A 391 3.74 29.59 4.22
C GLY A 391 4.47 29.68 5.57
N LYS A 392 3.73 29.63 6.68
CA LYS A 392 4.34 29.62 8.02
C LYS A 392 5.09 28.30 8.27
N LEU A 393 4.52 27.16 7.91
CA LEU A 393 5.18 25.86 8.04
C LEU A 393 6.47 25.80 7.23
N LEU A 394 6.45 26.30 5.99
CA LEU A 394 7.65 26.36 5.14
C LEU A 394 8.76 27.17 5.78
N GLN A 395 8.44 28.36 6.34
CA GLN A 395 9.40 29.18 7.07
C GLN A 395 9.99 28.48 8.28
N ASP A 396 9.12 27.81 9.07
CA ASP A 396 9.51 27.12 10.29
C ASP A 396 10.42 25.92 9.98
N ILE A 397 10.15 25.15 8.92
CA ILE A 397 11.00 24.02 8.47
C ILE A 397 12.39 24.53 8.05
N VAL A 398 12.44 25.57 7.20
CA VAL A 398 13.72 26.11 6.73
C VAL A 398 14.51 26.66 7.90
N LYS A 399 13.87 27.45 8.78
CA LYS A 399 14.50 27.98 9.99
C LYS A 399 15.03 26.85 10.89
N TYR A 400 14.25 25.81 11.12
CA TYR A 400 14.63 24.65 11.93
C TYR A 400 15.91 23.98 11.40
N ILE A 401 16.03 23.84 10.06
CA ILE A 401 17.23 23.26 9.43
C ILE A 401 18.42 24.23 9.56
N LEU A 402 18.23 25.53 9.29
CA LEU A 402 19.28 26.56 9.38
C LEU A 402 19.84 26.71 10.81
N ASP A 403 18.96 26.59 11.80
CA ASP A 403 19.35 26.66 13.23
C ASP A 403 19.98 25.37 13.77
N GLY A 404 20.11 24.32 12.93
CA GLY A 404 20.66 23.03 13.36
C GLY A 404 19.75 22.28 14.32
N GLY A 405 18.43 22.48 14.24
CA GLY A 405 17.45 21.89 15.15
C GLY A 405 17.28 20.38 14.98
N HIS A 406 17.55 19.83 13.82
CA HIS A 406 17.38 18.41 13.57
C HIS A 406 18.55 17.58 14.11
N PRO A 407 18.32 16.52 14.91
CA PRO A 407 19.37 15.77 15.59
C PRO A 407 20.35 15.05 14.65
N ASN A 408 19.95 14.79 13.40
CA ASN A 408 20.77 14.10 12.40
C ASN A 408 20.79 14.77 11.02
N LEU A 409 20.63 16.07 10.98
CA LEU A 409 20.76 16.85 9.75
C LEU A 409 21.47 18.17 10.10
N ARG A 410 22.65 18.39 9.53
CA ARG A 410 23.48 19.55 9.80
C ARG A 410 23.77 20.29 8.50
N LEU A 411 23.58 21.61 8.49
CA LEU A 411 24.04 22.45 7.42
C LEU A 411 25.51 22.80 7.66
N ASP A 412 26.37 22.46 6.70
CA ASP A 412 27.80 22.79 6.75
C ASP A 412 28.11 24.12 6.04
N ASP A 413 29.30 24.64 6.31
CA ASP A 413 29.73 25.95 5.77
C ASP A 413 29.73 26.01 4.23
N ASN A 414 29.81 24.90 3.55
CA ASN A 414 29.70 24.82 2.08
C ASN A 414 28.25 24.89 1.55
N GLY A 415 27.27 24.99 2.44
CA GLY A 415 25.84 25.04 2.10
C GLY A 415 25.17 23.69 1.86
N LEU A 416 25.91 22.59 2.03
CA LEU A 416 25.36 21.22 1.92
C LEU A 416 24.88 20.69 3.26
N LEU A 417 23.86 19.83 3.21
CA LEU A 417 23.35 19.09 4.35
C LEU A 417 24.15 17.79 4.56
N TYR A 418 24.65 17.63 5.75
CA TYR A 418 25.32 16.42 6.23
C TYR A 418 24.39 15.58 7.11
N SER A 419 24.38 14.25 6.92
CA SER A 419 23.65 13.31 7.78
C SER A 419 24.50 12.08 8.08
N ASN A 420 24.54 11.62 9.35
CA ASN A 420 25.26 10.42 9.74
C ASN A 420 24.40 9.17 9.55
N GLY A 421 24.73 8.36 8.56
CA GLY A 421 24.06 7.11 8.21
C GLY A 421 24.97 5.86 8.32
N ARG A 422 26.12 5.94 9.01
CA ARG A 422 27.08 4.83 9.09
C ARG A 422 26.53 3.62 9.86
N ASP A 423 25.86 3.88 10.97
CA ASP A 423 25.38 2.85 11.90
C ASP A 423 23.84 2.73 11.92
N ARG A 424 23.15 3.60 11.23
CA ARG A 424 21.68 3.60 11.11
C ARG A 424 21.23 4.01 9.72
N ALA A 425 20.13 3.45 9.28
CA ALA A 425 19.51 3.87 8.01
C ALA A 425 18.85 5.25 8.16
N VAL A 426 19.18 6.18 7.27
CA VAL A 426 18.70 7.58 7.31
C VAL A 426 17.96 7.99 6.04
N THR A 427 17.91 7.11 5.04
CA THR A 427 17.26 7.35 3.75
C THR A 427 16.16 6.34 3.47
N TRP A 428 15.50 6.44 2.32
CA TRP A 428 14.55 5.43 1.87
C TRP A 428 15.19 4.06 1.65
N MET A 429 16.52 4.00 1.42
CA MET A 429 17.29 2.76 1.37
C MET A 429 17.60 2.28 2.79
N ASN A 430 16.57 1.84 3.50
CA ASN A 430 16.58 1.61 4.94
C ASN A 430 16.66 0.14 5.37
N SER A 431 16.98 -0.78 4.46
CA SER A 431 17.17 -2.19 4.80
C SER A 431 18.34 -2.37 5.76
N THR A 432 18.11 -3.21 6.78
CA THR A 432 19.13 -3.56 7.78
C THR A 432 19.33 -5.08 7.85
N ALA A 433 20.56 -5.51 7.97
CA ALA A 433 20.93 -6.89 8.20
C ALA A 433 21.87 -6.96 9.42
N ASN A 434 21.59 -7.86 10.36
CA ASN A 434 22.36 -7.99 11.61
C ASN A 434 22.50 -6.66 12.39
N GLY A 435 21.47 -5.84 12.40
CA GLY A 435 21.40 -4.55 13.09
C GLY A 435 22.19 -3.40 12.42
N ARG A 436 22.69 -3.59 11.19
CA ARG A 436 23.40 -2.55 10.44
C ARG A 436 22.74 -2.27 9.11
N PRO A 437 22.81 -1.03 8.60
CA PRO A 437 22.35 -0.72 7.25
C PRO A 437 23.05 -1.59 6.21
N VAL A 438 22.28 -2.15 5.27
CA VAL A 438 22.84 -2.86 4.09
C VAL A 438 23.47 -1.85 3.13
N VAL A 439 22.88 -0.67 3.04
CA VAL A 439 23.39 0.46 2.26
C VAL A 439 23.66 1.63 3.22
N PRO A 440 24.85 1.68 3.84
CA PRO A 440 25.17 2.75 4.79
C PRO A 440 25.50 4.04 4.06
N ARG A 441 24.51 4.91 3.90
CA ARG A 441 24.63 6.21 3.20
C ARG A 441 24.87 7.28 4.26
N SER A 442 26.02 7.91 4.24
CA SER A 442 26.48 8.87 5.24
C SER A 442 27.17 10.05 4.59
N GLY A 443 27.17 11.19 5.25
CA GLY A 443 27.80 12.40 4.77
C GLY A 443 26.85 13.29 3.97
N TYR A 444 27.33 13.82 2.87
CA TYR A 444 26.51 14.53 1.91
C TYR A 444 25.79 13.52 1.02
N ILE A 445 24.47 13.42 1.16
CA ILE A 445 23.62 12.48 0.45
C ILE A 445 22.96 13.22 -0.73
N VAL A 446 23.01 12.63 -1.92
CA VAL A 446 22.67 13.35 -3.16
C VAL A 446 21.23 13.86 -3.19
N GLU A 447 20.24 13.03 -2.85
CA GLU A 447 18.84 13.47 -2.86
C GLU A 447 18.51 14.44 -1.71
N PHE A 448 19.18 14.35 -0.55
CA PHE A 448 18.98 15.34 0.51
C PHE A 448 19.38 16.73 0.05
N ASN A 449 20.50 16.82 -0.63
CA ASN A 449 21.03 18.10 -1.12
C ASN A 449 20.29 18.63 -2.35
N ALA A 450 19.74 17.74 -3.20
CA ALA A 450 18.83 18.13 -4.27
C ALA A 450 17.51 18.70 -3.71
N LEU A 451 16.90 18.02 -2.73
CA LEU A 451 15.69 18.49 -2.04
C LEU A 451 15.94 19.80 -1.29
N TRP A 452 17.10 19.93 -0.64
CA TRP A 452 17.47 21.16 0.06
C TRP A 452 17.59 22.36 -0.87
N TYR A 453 18.30 22.20 -1.99
CA TYR A 453 18.38 23.25 -2.99
C TYR A 453 17.00 23.65 -3.52
N ASN A 454 16.15 22.68 -3.82
CA ASN A 454 14.77 22.91 -4.23
C ASN A 454 13.97 23.65 -3.16
N ALA A 455 14.10 23.29 -1.89
CA ALA A 455 13.43 23.94 -0.77
C ALA A 455 13.87 25.41 -0.60
N LEU A 456 15.17 25.66 -0.64
CA LEU A 456 15.71 27.02 -0.58
C LEU A 456 15.17 27.93 -1.69
N LYS A 457 15.20 27.45 -2.93
CA LYS A 457 14.70 28.21 -4.09
C LYS A 457 13.21 28.46 -4.02
N PHE A 458 12.45 27.44 -3.61
CA PHE A 458 10.99 27.56 -3.46
C PHE A 458 10.63 28.56 -2.36
N CYS A 459 11.27 28.49 -1.20
CA CYS A 459 11.02 29.40 -0.08
C CYS A 459 11.53 30.81 -0.36
N ALA A 460 12.65 30.98 -1.09
CA ALA A 460 13.12 32.30 -1.54
C ALA A 460 12.09 32.95 -2.47
N SER A 461 11.53 32.21 -3.43
CA SER A 461 10.49 32.73 -4.32
C SER A 461 9.22 33.13 -3.57
N MET A 462 8.85 32.39 -2.52
CA MET A 462 7.72 32.73 -1.64
C MET A 462 7.99 34.03 -0.85
N ALA A 463 9.19 34.16 -0.25
CA ALA A 463 9.58 35.35 0.52
C ALA A 463 9.53 36.59 -0.35
N ALA A 464 10.09 36.53 -1.58
CA ALA A 464 10.07 37.63 -2.54
C ALA A 464 8.64 38.07 -2.90
N GLU A 465 7.71 37.13 -3.13
CA GLU A 465 6.30 37.47 -3.44
C GLU A 465 5.57 38.13 -2.26
N LYS A 466 5.95 37.78 -1.04
CA LYS A 466 5.40 38.42 0.18
C LYS A 466 6.05 39.76 0.51
N GLY A 467 7.00 40.23 -0.28
CA GLY A 467 7.75 41.46 -0.07
C GLY A 467 8.87 41.39 0.97
N ASP A 468 9.19 40.16 1.45
CA ASP A 468 10.34 39.93 2.32
C ASP A 468 11.62 39.79 1.47
N THR A 469 12.09 40.93 0.96
CA THR A 469 13.30 41.00 0.11
C THR A 469 14.54 40.49 0.83
N ASN A 470 14.72 40.83 2.10
CA ASN A 470 15.87 40.42 2.88
C ASN A 470 15.88 38.89 3.14
N GLY A 471 14.73 38.33 3.49
CA GLY A 471 14.57 36.87 3.62
C GLY A 471 14.83 36.12 2.32
N ALA A 472 14.30 36.66 1.20
CA ALA A 472 14.53 36.11 -0.13
C ALA A 472 16.01 36.10 -0.53
N GLU A 473 16.72 37.24 -0.36
CA GLU A 473 18.15 37.38 -0.67
C GLU A 473 19.01 36.42 0.15
N LYS A 474 18.76 36.27 1.46
CA LYS A 474 19.49 35.35 2.31
C LYS A 474 19.33 33.88 1.86
N LEU A 475 18.10 33.47 1.54
CA LEU A 475 17.85 32.11 1.07
C LEU A 475 18.48 31.87 -0.30
N GLU A 476 18.45 32.86 -1.18
CA GLU A 476 19.10 32.80 -2.50
C GLU A 476 20.61 32.68 -2.38
N GLU A 477 21.26 33.43 -1.46
CA GLU A 477 22.69 33.32 -1.20
C GLU A 477 23.09 31.91 -0.77
N ILE A 478 22.32 31.30 0.17
CA ILE A 478 22.54 29.90 0.58
C ILE A 478 22.32 28.96 -0.59
N ALA A 479 21.26 29.18 -1.39
CA ALA A 479 20.97 28.35 -2.55
C ALA A 479 22.07 28.37 -3.60
N GLN A 480 22.67 29.54 -3.88
CA GLN A 480 23.81 29.67 -4.81
C GLN A 480 25.04 28.91 -4.29
N LYS A 481 25.33 29.01 -3.00
CA LYS A 481 26.41 28.30 -2.36
C LYS A 481 26.16 26.78 -2.43
N THR A 482 24.93 26.33 -2.08
CA THR A 482 24.51 24.94 -2.20
C THR A 482 24.67 24.41 -3.62
N LYS A 483 24.25 25.18 -4.63
CA LYS A 483 24.40 24.80 -6.04
C LYS A 483 25.85 24.59 -6.45
N ALA A 484 26.73 25.53 -6.12
CA ALA A 484 28.14 25.43 -6.45
C ALA A 484 28.78 24.20 -5.80
N SER A 485 28.55 24.01 -4.51
CA SER A 485 29.05 22.83 -3.76
C SER A 485 28.43 21.53 -4.21
N PHE A 486 27.15 21.53 -4.61
CA PHE A 486 26.48 20.33 -5.14
C PHE A 486 27.16 19.82 -6.41
N VAL A 487 27.44 20.74 -7.35
CA VAL A 487 28.11 20.38 -8.61
C VAL A 487 29.52 19.87 -8.35
N ASP A 488 30.27 20.56 -7.50
CA ASP A 488 31.66 20.21 -7.16
C ASP A 488 31.75 18.86 -6.41
N THR A 489 30.77 18.56 -5.54
CA THR A 489 30.76 17.36 -4.71
C THR A 489 30.25 16.13 -5.45
N PHE A 490 29.16 16.27 -6.23
CA PHE A 490 28.46 15.10 -6.75
C PHE A 490 28.71 14.79 -8.23
N VAL A 491 28.96 15.80 -9.07
CA VAL A 491 29.17 15.55 -10.51
C VAL A 491 30.56 14.95 -10.72
N ASN A 492 30.59 13.71 -11.19
CA ASN A 492 31.84 13.02 -11.43
C ASN A 492 32.34 13.17 -12.88
N GLU A 493 33.54 12.70 -13.17
CA GLU A 493 34.19 12.79 -14.48
C GLU A 493 33.44 12.04 -15.61
N TYR A 494 32.54 11.11 -15.26
CA TYR A 494 31.69 10.37 -16.21
C TYR A 494 30.34 11.07 -16.45
N GLY A 495 30.09 12.23 -15.83
CA GLY A 495 28.90 13.04 -16.02
C GLY A 495 27.65 12.55 -15.30
N TYR A 496 27.75 11.60 -14.35
CA TYR A 496 26.67 11.25 -13.44
C TYR A 496 26.98 11.70 -12.00
N LEU A 497 26.05 11.45 -11.05
CA LEU A 497 26.21 11.92 -9.68
C LEU A 497 26.65 10.77 -8.77
N LEU A 498 27.62 11.06 -7.91
CA LEU A 498 27.93 10.21 -6.75
C LEU A 498 26.71 10.07 -5.87
N ASP A 499 26.50 8.89 -5.27
CA ASP A 499 25.32 8.65 -4.43
C ASP A 499 25.41 9.33 -3.06
N TYR A 500 26.61 9.30 -2.46
CA TYR A 500 26.95 10.09 -1.28
C TYR A 500 28.45 10.33 -1.19
N VAL A 501 28.84 11.34 -0.40
CA VAL A 501 30.24 11.70 -0.10
C VAL A 501 30.40 11.93 1.41
N ASP A 502 31.30 11.17 2.05
CA ASP A 502 31.62 11.32 3.48
C ASP A 502 33.15 11.43 3.69
N GLY A 503 33.65 12.64 3.73
CA GLY A 503 35.09 12.93 3.72
C GLY A 503 35.76 12.42 2.44
N ASN A 504 36.65 11.46 2.57
CA ASN A 504 37.36 10.85 1.43
C ASN A 504 36.59 9.65 0.82
N MET A 505 35.48 9.24 1.44
CA MET A 505 34.64 8.16 0.90
C MET A 505 33.68 8.73 -0.11
N MET A 506 33.70 8.20 -1.33
CA MET A 506 32.83 8.57 -2.44
C MET A 506 32.13 7.31 -2.95
N ASP A 507 30.80 7.31 -2.97
CA ASP A 507 30.07 6.18 -3.56
C ASP A 507 29.81 6.41 -5.06
N TRP A 508 30.54 5.68 -5.87
CA TRP A 508 30.47 5.68 -7.34
C TRP A 508 29.38 4.78 -7.91
N SER A 509 28.62 4.10 -7.05
CA SER A 509 27.54 3.24 -7.47
C SER A 509 26.49 3.99 -8.27
N VAL A 510 26.11 3.48 -9.42
CA VAL A 510 25.00 4.05 -10.20
C VAL A 510 23.70 3.63 -9.53
N ARG A 511 23.09 4.58 -8.82
CA ARG A 511 21.84 4.45 -8.09
C ARG A 511 20.80 5.46 -8.57
N PRO A 512 19.50 5.20 -8.41
CA PRO A 512 18.44 6.08 -8.92
C PRO A 512 18.31 7.40 -8.20
N ASN A 513 18.95 7.59 -7.06
CA ASN A 513 18.80 8.77 -6.20
C ASN A 513 19.19 10.08 -6.88
N MET A 514 20.10 10.02 -7.87
CA MET A 514 20.49 11.18 -8.67
C MET A 514 19.35 11.78 -9.49
N ILE A 515 18.26 11.00 -9.74
CA ILE A 515 17.13 11.46 -10.58
C ILE A 515 16.39 12.63 -9.94
N PHE A 516 16.38 12.72 -8.62
CA PHE A 516 15.73 13.83 -7.91
C PHE A 516 16.35 15.18 -8.24
N ALA A 517 17.68 15.25 -8.44
CA ALA A 517 18.35 16.47 -8.86
C ALA A 517 17.86 16.99 -10.22
N VAL A 518 17.26 16.14 -11.05
CA VAL A 518 16.68 16.51 -12.34
C VAL A 518 15.17 16.74 -12.25
N ALA A 519 14.45 15.85 -11.57
CA ALA A 519 12.99 15.85 -11.54
C ALA A 519 12.40 17.05 -10.76
N LEU A 520 13.04 17.44 -9.65
CA LEU A 520 12.56 18.55 -8.81
C LEU A 520 12.48 19.89 -9.60
N ASP A 521 11.58 20.77 -9.20
CA ASP A 521 11.30 22.02 -9.92
C ASP A 521 12.56 22.89 -10.09
N TYR A 522 13.33 23.00 -9.02
CA TYR A 522 14.59 23.71 -9.01
C TYR A 522 15.74 22.70 -8.98
N SER A 523 16.49 22.64 -10.07
CA SER A 523 17.65 21.76 -10.23
C SER A 523 18.94 22.53 -9.99
N PRO A 524 19.91 21.98 -9.22
CA PRO A 524 21.24 22.57 -9.11
C PRO A 524 22.11 22.31 -10.37
N LEU A 525 21.68 21.45 -11.28
CA LEU A 525 22.41 21.00 -12.44
C LEU A 525 22.21 21.89 -13.67
N SER A 526 23.20 21.93 -14.57
CA SER A 526 23.02 22.46 -15.92
C SER A 526 22.16 21.51 -16.78
N GLN A 527 21.66 22.02 -17.91
CA GLN A 527 20.85 21.21 -18.82
C GLN A 527 21.62 20.00 -19.38
N GLU A 528 22.92 20.15 -19.62
CA GLU A 528 23.77 19.06 -20.08
C GLU A 528 23.96 18.00 -19.00
N GLN A 529 24.22 18.42 -17.77
CA GLN A 529 24.32 17.52 -16.62
C GLN A 529 23.01 16.76 -16.36
N MET A 530 21.86 17.46 -16.42
CA MET A 530 20.55 16.82 -16.30
C MET A 530 20.32 15.74 -17.36
N LYS A 531 20.71 16.00 -18.63
CA LYS A 531 20.62 14.99 -19.71
C LYS A 531 21.51 13.78 -19.42
N SER A 532 22.76 14.01 -18.99
CA SER A 532 23.70 12.94 -18.65
C SER A 532 23.16 12.04 -17.53
N VAL A 533 22.55 12.62 -16.50
CA VAL A 533 21.90 11.88 -15.42
C VAL A 533 20.72 11.03 -15.93
N VAL A 534 19.85 11.59 -16.76
CA VAL A 534 18.73 10.82 -17.35
C VAL A 534 19.24 9.70 -18.24
N ASP A 535 20.27 9.96 -19.03
CA ASP A 535 20.86 8.96 -19.95
C ASP A 535 21.48 7.77 -19.20
N ILE A 536 22.21 7.99 -18.10
CA ILE A 536 22.76 6.90 -17.28
C ILE A 536 21.66 6.10 -16.59
N CYS A 537 20.63 6.78 -16.03
CA CYS A 537 19.47 6.12 -15.44
C CYS A 537 18.73 5.25 -16.47
N THR A 538 18.54 5.77 -17.68
CA THR A 538 17.90 5.03 -18.78
C THR A 538 18.69 3.77 -19.15
N ARG A 539 19.99 3.93 -19.31
CA ARG A 539 20.87 2.85 -19.77
C ARG A 539 21.07 1.74 -18.75
N GLU A 540 21.16 2.07 -17.46
CA GLU A 540 21.57 1.12 -16.42
C GLU A 540 20.48 0.74 -15.43
N LEU A 541 19.50 1.62 -15.19
CA LEU A 541 18.53 1.41 -14.13
C LEU A 541 17.11 1.14 -14.62
N LEU A 542 16.74 1.62 -15.81
CA LEU A 542 15.38 1.50 -16.29
C LEU A 542 14.97 0.05 -16.53
N THR A 543 13.78 -0.30 -16.01
CA THR A 543 13.09 -1.58 -16.25
C THR A 543 11.63 -1.30 -16.64
N PRO A 544 10.89 -2.29 -17.13
CA PRO A 544 9.43 -2.14 -17.32
C PRO A 544 8.65 -1.89 -16.03
N LYS A 545 9.28 -2.05 -14.86
CA LYS A 545 8.67 -1.95 -13.52
C LYS A 545 9.30 -0.84 -12.67
N GLY A 546 9.88 0.19 -13.28
CA GLY A 546 10.52 1.30 -12.59
C GLY A 546 12.05 1.27 -12.67
N LEU A 547 12.71 2.00 -11.78
CA LEU A 547 14.17 2.05 -11.73
C LEU A 547 14.73 1.01 -10.75
N ARG A 548 15.81 0.32 -11.18
CA ARG A 548 16.63 -0.49 -10.27
C ARG A 548 17.25 0.38 -9.18
N SER A 549 17.32 -0.16 -7.98
CA SER A 549 18.00 0.48 -6.85
C SER A 549 19.54 0.49 -6.94
N LEU A 550 20.10 -0.33 -7.83
CA LEU A 550 21.52 -0.41 -8.11
C LEU A 550 21.72 -0.93 -9.54
N SER A 551 22.73 -0.38 -10.23
CA SER A 551 23.12 -0.84 -11.58
C SER A 551 23.63 -2.29 -11.56
N PRO A 552 23.30 -3.11 -12.58
CA PRO A 552 23.86 -4.45 -12.76
C PRO A 552 25.39 -4.48 -12.87
N LYS A 553 26.03 -3.36 -13.17
CA LYS A 553 27.48 -3.23 -13.27
C LYS A 553 28.18 -2.92 -11.94
N SER A 554 27.41 -2.57 -10.91
CA SER A 554 27.94 -2.25 -9.60
C SER A 554 28.18 -3.50 -8.76
N GLY A 555 29.24 -3.47 -7.95
CA GLY A 555 29.48 -4.52 -6.95
C GLY A 555 28.32 -4.67 -5.98
N GLY A 556 28.02 -5.88 -5.57
CA GLY A 556 26.89 -6.17 -4.65
C GLY A 556 25.51 -6.18 -5.31
N TYR A 557 25.42 -6.12 -6.64
CA TYR A 557 24.14 -6.24 -7.36
C TYR A 557 23.42 -7.55 -7.02
N ASN A 558 22.22 -7.43 -6.45
CA ASN A 558 21.38 -8.54 -6.00
C ASN A 558 19.91 -8.23 -6.34
N PRO A 559 19.46 -8.57 -7.55
CA PRO A 559 18.18 -8.12 -8.09
C PRO A 559 16.97 -8.93 -7.67
N MET A 560 17.14 -10.09 -6.99
CA MET A 560 16.06 -11.02 -6.68
C MET A 560 15.66 -10.95 -5.22
N TYR A 561 14.43 -10.48 -4.94
CA TYR A 561 13.90 -10.36 -3.59
C TYR A 561 13.18 -11.66 -3.16
N VAL A 562 13.94 -12.69 -2.87
CA VAL A 562 13.47 -14.05 -2.58
C VAL A 562 14.16 -14.66 -1.36
N GLY A 563 13.60 -15.75 -0.83
CA GLY A 563 14.19 -16.55 0.23
C GLY A 563 13.98 -16.00 1.65
N PRO A 564 14.76 -16.46 2.64
CA PRO A 564 14.69 -16.03 4.02
C PRO A 564 14.92 -14.53 4.24
N GLN A 565 14.55 -14.02 5.42
CA GLN A 565 14.59 -12.58 5.74
C GLN A 565 15.94 -11.95 5.41
N THR A 566 17.05 -12.53 5.87
CA THR A 566 18.39 -11.97 5.65
C THR A 566 18.74 -11.84 4.17
N GLN A 567 18.39 -12.84 3.34
CA GLN A 567 18.61 -12.76 1.89
C GLN A 567 17.81 -11.64 1.24
N ARG A 568 16.57 -11.48 1.65
CA ARG A 568 15.71 -10.38 1.17
C ARG A 568 16.23 -9.01 1.63
N ASP A 569 16.70 -8.88 2.87
CA ASP A 569 17.25 -7.63 3.39
C ASP A 569 18.48 -7.19 2.59
N TYR A 570 19.35 -8.12 2.18
CA TYR A 570 20.49 -7.82 1.31
C TYR A 570 20.09 -7.50 -0.14
N ALA A 571 18.94 -7.94 -0.62
CA ALA A 571 18.45 -7.65 -1.97
C ALA A 571 17.66 -6.33 -2.05
N TYR A 572 17.02 -5.90 -0.96
CA TYR A 572 15.95 -4.91 -0.92
C TYR A 572 16.28 -3.61 -1.64
N HIS A 573 17.52 -3.10 -1.52
CA HIS A 573 18.00 -1.88 -2.18
C HIS A 573 19.29 -2.11 -3.00
N GLN A 574 19.51 -3.34 -3.48
CA GLN A 574 20.74 -3.72 -4.18
C GLN A 574 20.48 -4.25 -5.59
N GLY A 575 19.46 -3.73 -6.26
CA GLY A 575 19.18 -4.07 -7.64
C GLY A 575 17.71 -4.35 -7.96
N THR A 576 16.84 -4.45 -6.97
CA THR A 576 15.37 -4.51 -7.14
C THR A 576 14.85 -3.25 -7.79
N ALA A 577 13.75 -3.35 -8.55
CA ALA A 577 13.13 -2.23 -9.24
C ALA A 577 11.97 -1.63 -8.43
N TRP A 578 11.88 -0.30 -8.45
CA TRP A 578 10.93 0.49 -7.67
C TRP A 578 10.10 1.41 -8.56
N PRO A 579 8.80 1.20 -8.68
CA PRO A 579 7.92 1.99 -9.55
C PRO A 579 7.87 3.48 -9.22
N TRP A 580 7.87 3.86 -7.92
CA TRP A 580 7.80 5.27 -7.53
C TRP A 580 8.96 6.12 -8.05
N LEU A 581 10.15 5.54 -8.12
CA LEU A 581 11.31 6.19 -8.75
C LEU A 581 11.12 6.35 -10.26
N GLY A 582 10.36 5.44 -10.87
CA GLY A 582 9.95 5.53 -12.27
C GLY A 582 9.10 6.78 -12.54
N GLY A 583 8.24 7.20 -11.58
CA GLY A 583 7.47 8.43 -11.68
C GLY A 583 8.36 9.68 -11.76
N PHE A 584 9.33 9.81 -10.87
CA PHE A 584 10.31 10.90 -10.92
C PHE A 584 11.20 10.85 -12.18
N TYR A 585 11.56 9.65 -12.64
CA TYR A 585 12.29 9.50 -13.90
C TYR A 585 11.45 10.01 -15.10
N MET A 586 10.17 9.67 -15.16
CA MET A 586 9.28 10.12 -16.22
C MET A 586 9.07 11.64 -16.16
N GLU A 587 8.95 12.22 -14.97
CA GLU A 587 8.92 13.68 -14.78
C GLU A 587 10.21 14.35 -15.27
N ALA A 588 11.39 13.80 -14.96
CA ALA A 588 12.68 14.29 -15.46
C ALA A 588 12.74 14.25 -16.99
N CYS A 589 12.26 13.17 -17.61
CA CYS A 589 12.14 13.07 -19.07
C CYS A 589 11.22 14.15 -19.66
N LEU A 590 10.05 14.39 -19.08
CA LEU A 590 9.11 15.42 -19.53
C LEU A 590 9.69 16.81 -19.35
N LYS A 591 10.40 17.07 -18.26
CA LYS A 591 11.08 18.34 -18.02
C LYS A 591 12.12 18.69 -19.09
N LEU A 592 12.92 17.70 -19.50
CA LEU A 592 14.00 17.87 -20.48
C LEU A 592 13.51 17.84 -21.93
N TYR A 593 12.66 16.88 -22.26
CA TYR A 593 12.33 16.56 -23.64
C TYR A 593 10.89 16.94 -24.04
N LYS A 594 10.09 17.42 -23.08
CA LYS A 594 8.72 17.87 -23.32
C LYS A 594 7.90 16.78 -24.07
N ARG A 595 7.07 17.18 -25.02
CA ARG A 595 6.20 16.29 -25.81
C ARG A 595 6.94 15.18 -26.56
N SER A 596 8.23 15.37 -26.91
CA SER A 596 8.97 14.36 -27.67
C SER A 596 9.15 13.03 -26.95
N ARG A 597 8.97 12.99 -25.62
CA ARG A 597 9.06 11.76 -24.82
C ARG A 597 7.71 11.18 -24.40
N LEU A 598 6.58 11.78 -24.75
CA LEU A 598 5.26 11.28 -24.33
C LEU A 598 5.02 9.81 -24.72
N SER A 599 5.21 9.45 -25.99
CA SER A 599 5.01 8.06 -26.44
C SER A 599 5.93 7.04 -25.78
N PHE A 600 7.14 7.49 -25.38
CA PHE A 600 8.04 6.64 -24.60
C PHE A 600 7.49 6.39 -23.20
N ILE A 601 7.01 7.44 -22.52
CA ILE A 601 6.45 7.37 -21.17
C ILE A 601 5.15 6.55 -21.15
N GLU A 602 4.26 6.75 -22.11
CA GLU A 602 3.05 5.96 -22.28
C GLU A 602 3.36 4.45 -22.40
N ARG A 603 4.41 4.11 -23.16
CA ARG A 603 4.86 2.69 -23.26
C ARG A 603 5.43 2.15 -21.95
N GLN A 604 6.06 2.98 -21.11
CA GLN A 604 6.51 2.54 -19.78
C GLN A 604 5.33 2.22 -18.88
N LEU A 605 4.21 2.95 -19.00
CA LEU A 605 3.00 2.70 -18.21
C LEU A 605 2.34 1.35 -18.52
N VAL A 606 2.51 0.81 -19.74
CA VAL A 606 2.00 -0.53 -20.12
C VAL A 606 2.56 -1.61 -19.18
N GLY A 607 3.82 -1.50 -18.75
CA GLY A 607 4.40 -2.43 -17.79
C GLY A 607 3.69 -2.48 -16.44
N TYR A 608 3.08 -1.36 -16.01
CA TYR A 608 2.29 -1.30 -14.79
C TYR A 608 0.84 -1.74 -15.01
N GLU A 609 0.27 -1.47 -16.16
CA GLU A 609 -1.07 -1.95 -16.52
C GLU A 609 -1.12 -3.49 -16.56
N ASP A 610 -0.09 -4.13 -17.13
CA ASP A 610 0.06 -5.59 -17.14
C ASP A 610 0.17 -6.19 -15.72
N GLU A 611 0.65 -5.43 -14.73
CA GLU A 611 0.75 -5.89 -13.35
C GLU A 611 -0.61 -5.95 -12.65
N MET A 612 -1.58 -5.15 -13.09
CA MET A 612 -2.91 -5.03 -12.46
C MET A 612 -3.69 -6.35 -12.41
N ASP A 613 -3.37 -7.33 -13.24
CA ASP A 613 -4.04 -8.64 -13.28
C ASP A 613 -3.13 -9.83 -12.93
N TYR A 614 -1.86 -9.55 -12.58
CA TYR A 614 -0.86 -10.62 -12.47
C TYR A 614 -0.54 -11.06 -11.04
N HIS A 615 -0.35 -10.14 -10.09
CA HIS A 615 0.05 -10.44 -8.71
C HIS A 615 -1.04 -9.99 -7.72
N ALA A 616 -0.97 -8.77 -7.21
CA ALA A 616 -2.05 -8.16 -6.46
C ALA A 616 -2.97 -7.43 -7.43
N ILE A 617 -4.14 -7.99 -7.72
CA ILE A 617 -5.02 -7.48 -8.76
C ILE A 617 -5.58 -6.10 -8.42
N GLY A 618 -5.54 -5.20 -9.40
CA GLY A 618 -6.05 -3.83 -9.28
C GLY A 618 -5.18 -2.89 -8.44
N THR A 619 -3.92 -3.24 -8.17
CA THR A 619 -2.95 -2.41 -7.44
C THR A 619 -1.51 -2.70 -7.87
N ILE A 620 -0.54 -2.00 -7.29
CA ILE A 620 0.89 -2.13 -7.61
C ILE A 620 1.67 -2.60 -6.38
N SER A 621 2.44 -3.67 -6.53
CA SER A 621 3.32 -4.23 -5.51
C SER A 621 4.40 -3.24 -5.07
N GLU A 622 4.98 -3.45 -3.89
CA GLU A 622 6.00 -2.57 -3.28
C GLU A 622 7.25 -2.42 -4.14
N LEU A 623 7.79 -3.54 -4.60
CA LEU A 623 8.99 -3.60 -5.43
C LEU A 623 8.90 -4.79 -6.39
N PHE A 624 9.83 -4.84 -7.34
CA PHE A 624 9.91 -5.90 -8.33
C PHE A 624 11.33 -6.45 -8.35
N ASP A 625 11.47 -7.73 -8.71
CA ASP A 625 12.78 -8.27 -9.05
C ASP A 625 13.41 -7.40 -10.14
N GLY A 626 14.71 -7.09 -10.03
CA GLY A 626 15.39 -6.20 -10.97
C GLY A 626 15.77 -6.86 -12.30
N ASN A 627 15.62 -8.19 -12.40
CA ASN A 627 15.84 -8.97 -13.60
C ASN A 627 14.56 -9.67 -14.07
N PRO A 628 14.46 -10.01 -15.37
CA PRO A 628 13.32 -10.77 -15.86
C PRO A 628 13.06 -12.05 -15.07
N PRO A 629 11.78 -12.42 -14.85
CA PRO A 629 10.57 -11.83 -15.42
C PRO A 629 9.98 -10.65 -14.62
N PHE A 630 10.73 -9.99 -13.74
CA PHE A 630 10.33 -8.82 -12.97
C PHE A 630 9.10 -9.06 -12.09
N HIS A 631 9.13 -10.13 -11.29
CA HIS A 631 8.00 -10.45 -10.39
C HIS A 631 7.80 -9.40 -9.30
N GLY A 632 6.53 -9.06 -9.04
CA GLY A 632 6.13 -8.23 -7.90
C GLY A 632 6.47 -8.89 -6.56
N ARG A 633 7.01 -8.11 -5.63
CA ARG A 633 7.51 -8.55 -4.32
C ARG A 633 7.10 -7.59 -3.20
N GLY A 634 7.40 -7.99 -1.98
CA GLY A 634 7.14 -7.16 -0.79
C GLY A 634 5.67 -7.07 -0.46
N ALA A 635 5.23 -5.88 -0.04
CA ALA A 635 3.83 -5.58 0.20
C ALA A 635 3.01 -5.67 -1.09
N MET A 636 1.81 -6.23 -1.00
CA MET A 636 0.97 -6.46 -2.17
C MET A 636 0.43 -5.17 -2.80
N SER A 637 0.37 -4.10 -2.03
CA SER A 637 -0.08 -2.77 -2.47
C SER A 637 0.74 -1.70 -1.77
N PHE A 638 1.34 -0.77 -2.52
CA PHE A 638 2.27 0.21 -1.99
C PHE A 638 1.94 1.63 -2.42
N ALA A 639 1.78 2.52 -1.43
CA ALA A 639 1.24 3.86 -1.60
C ALA A 639 2.06 4.74 -2.56
N MET A 640 3.38 4.81 -2.37
CA MET A 640 4.24 5.64 -3.22
C MET A 640 4.20 5.22 -4.69
N ASN A 641 4.07 3.90 -4.96
CA ASN A 641 4.02 3.40 -6.34
C ASN A 641 2.74 3.80 -7.05
N VAL A 642 1.59 3.59 -6.41
CA VAL A 642 0.28 4.01 -6.96
C VAL A 642 0.23 5.53 -7.13
N ALA A 643 0.75 6.28 -6.15
CA ALA A 643 0.81 7.73 -6.16
C ALA A 643 1.60 8.27 -7.35
N GLU A 644 2.81 7.76 -7.56
CA GLU A 644 3.70 8.27 -8.62
C GLU A 644 3.23 7.89 -10.03
N ILE A 645 2.55 6.76 -10.18
CA ILE A 645 1.90 6.41 -11.46
C ILE A 645 0.73 7.37 -11.74
N LEU A 646 -0.13 7.64 -10.75
CA LEU A 646 -1.23 8.62 -10.88
C LEU A 646 -0.70 10.03 -11.19
N ARG A 647 0.37 10.46 -10.49
CA ARG A 647 1.01 11.74 -10.75
C ARG A 647 1.59 11.81 -12.16
N THR A 648 2.18 10.71 -12.65
CA THR A 648 2.68 10.61 -14.02
C THR A 648 1.56 10.74 -15.05
N LEU A 649 0.42 10.09 -14.85
CA LEU A 649 -0.75 10.23 -15.74
C LEU A 649 -1.21 11.68 -15.83
N LYS A 650 -1.29 12.38 -14.68
CA LYS A 650 -1.63 13.82 -14.66
C LYS A 650 -0.58 14.68 -15.39
N LEU A 651 0.71 14.34 -15.27
CA LEU A 651 1.79 15.04 -16.01
C LEU A 651 1.67 14.81 -17.53
N ILE A 652 1.36 13.59 -17.97
CA ILE A 652 1.13 13.28 -19.40
C ILE A 652 0.01 14.15 -19.94
N ASP A 653 -1.12 14.24 -19.27
CA ASP A 653 -2.24 15.09 -19.65
C ASP A 653 -1.79 16.56 -19.80
N LYS A 654 -1.11 17.08 -18.77
CA LYS A 654 -0.60 18.46 -18.79
C LYS A 654 0.29 18.73 -20.01
N TYR A 655 1.24 17.83 -20.31
CA TYR A 655 2.19 18.02 -21.43
C TYR A 655 1.55 17.72 -22.79
N SER A 656 0.49 16.94 -22.86
CA SER A 656 -0.25 16.66 -24.09
C SER A 656 -1.01 17.89 -24.61
N TYR A 657 -1.51 18.73 -23.71
CA TYR A 657 -2.28 19.94 -24.03
C TYR A 657 -1.45 21.23 -24.09
N GLN A 658 -0.20 21.21 -23.67
CA GLN A 658 0.70 22.38 -23.85
C GLN A 658 1.08 22.50 -25.32
N LYS A 659 0.70 23.63 -25.97
CA LYS A 659 1.10 23.99 -27.34
C LYS A 659 2.57 24.37 -27.44
#